data_7a354c76509f04a5ecbd07c78deac021
#
_entry.id   7a354c76509f04a5ecbd07c78deac021
#
_cell.length_a   1.000
_cell.length_b   1.000
_cell.length_c   1.000
_cell.angle_alpha   90.00
_cell.angle_beta   90.00
_cell.angle_gamma   90.00
#
_symmetry.space_group_name_H-M   'P 1'
#
loop_
_entity.id
_entity.type
_entity.pdbx_description
1 polymer ?
#
loop_
_entity_poly.entity_id
_entity_poly.type
_entity_poly.pdbx_seq_one_letter_code
_entity_poly.pdbx_strand_id
1 'polypeptide(L)'
;MKCHHIVAPLAITLWAATSSAQVPQWESENAAGLRAYQQRSYAEAENLFKDALQRATEFGELDPRFSTAINNLATVQHAEGKYADAEQLYDRALTICEKVHGPENREVATLLDKLAKLLEEQARYSAAGPLYQRALAIQEKVLGPEHPDLAIVLDNLARLRLREGKYAEAESIFQRALAINEQAFGAEHADVAWTLNNLASVYHSQGKYKEAELYYRRTLAIWEKTLKSEHPNMATVLHNLATVQLEQGRYSEAEPLFQQALAIREKVLGPEHPGVATVLNSLATLFQERARYSEAEPLFRRALAIMESAFGSEHPEVTSVLNNLGELRQEEGRYSEAEPLFQRALAIREKAFGPEHPAVATVLVNLGMLQLRKGHYSAAEPLLRRGLAISEKTLGPEHPNVAAVLNNLATVLQEQGKYSEAEPLLQVGLAIRVKIFGPEHPLVATILSNLAENFRSQGKYKEAESFYHRALAISEKTLGPEHPVVASMLINLGILVWSEGQTSAAEALFRRALAIREKVLGPEHPEMALVLSNLAMVEHVRHNYADAESLYKHALNVWDKEPQVQSLSFAQTLQNLGVLYFDQRKYDEAGALFERAVTVKEKLLGQEHPEVARALSKLAMADLARGYYAEAESPCQRALGILEKSSPRDYPALIGALTQYAWVLQKTKRKAEAELLETRAMVYRAKLKENKTRNQAVFSAGQP
;
A
#
# COMPACT_ATOMS: atom_id res chain seq x y z
N MET A 1 4.82 5.07 11.38
CA MET A 1 6.14 5.47 11.86
C MET A 1 5.98 6.21 13.18
N LYS A 2 6.12 5.52 14.31
CA LYS A 2 6.18 6.20 15.62
C LYS A 2 7.64 6.48 15.91
N CYS A 3 8.06 7.74 15.69
CA CYS A 3 9.32 8.22 16.23
C CYS A 3 9.29 8.05 17.76
N HIS A 4 10.31 7.40 18.31
CA HIS A 4 10.53 7.44 19.74
C HIS A 4 10.81 8.89 20.12
N HIS A 5 9.79 9.53 20.70
CA HIS A 5 10.01 10.77 21.38
C HIS A 5 11.05 10.50 22.49
N ILE A 6 12.19 11.15 22.40
CA ILE A 6 12.90 11.52 23.61
C ILE A 6 11.85 12.30 24.40
N VAL A 7 11.32 11.68 25.47
CA VAL A 7 10.49 12.37 26.44
C VAL A 7 11.35 13.55 26.87
N ALA A 8 10.99 14.75 26.43
CA ALA A 8 11.54 15.96 27.02
C ALA A 8 11.41 15.76 28.53
N PRO A 9 12.47 15.95 29.31
CA PRO A 9 12.36 15.80 30.74
C PRO A 9 11.21 16.67 31.18
N LEU A 10 10.18 16.05 31.74
CA LEU A 10 9.10 16.76 32.40
C LEU A 10 9.79 17.76 33.34
N ALA A 11 9.68 19.04 33.01
CA ALA A 11 10.27 20.09 33.79
C ALA A 11 9.70 19.97 35.21
N ILE A 12 10.49 19.38 36.10
CA ILE A 12 10.25 19.41 37.52
C ILE A 12 10.57 20.85 37.92
N THR A 13 9.56 21.72 37.95
CA THR A 13 9.66 22.97 38.69
C THR A 13 9.72 22.61 40.17
N LEU A 14 10.94 22.44 40.66
CA LEU A 14 11.23 22.38 42.11
C LEU A 14 10.90 23.75 42.71
N TRP A 15 9.75 23.85 43.26
CA TRP A 15 9.45 24.89 44.25
C TRP A 15 10.10 24.49 45.57
N ALA A 16 11.23 25.13 45.88
CA ALA A 16 11.86 25.02 47.17
C ALA A 16 11.04 25.79 48.21
N ALA A 17 10.21 25.06 48.94
CA ALA A 17 9.66 25.54 50.20
C ALA A 17 10.35 24.81 51.37
N THR A 18 11.09 25.56 52.16
CA THR A 18 11.75 25.14 53.37
C THR A 18 10.74 24.68 54.44
N SER A 19 10.68 23.39 54.70
CA SER A 19 10.52 22.80 56.04
C SER A 19 10.69 21.28 55.95
N SER A 20 11.48 20.74 56.86
CA SER A 20 11.71 19.33 57.10
C SER A 20 10.45 18.66 57.63
N ALA A 21 9.63 18.18 56.72
CA ALA A 21 8.50 17.29 56.99
C ALA A 21 8.27 16.45 55.74
N GLN A 22 8.07 15.15 55.93
CA GLN A 22 7.79 14.09 54.97
C GLN A 22 7.34 14.59 53.59
N VAL A 23 8.01 14.20 52.52
CA VAL A 23 7.58 14.44 51.11
C VAL A 23 6.09 14.17 51.06
N PRO A 24 5.23 15.13 50.64
CA PRO A 24 3.80 14.91 50.63
C PRO A 24 3.52 13.63 49.83
N GLN A 25 2.64 12.80 50.37
CA GLN A 25 2.36 11.48 49.82
C GLN A 25 1.96 11.58 48.34
N TRP A 26 1.31 12.68 47.93
CA TRP A 26 1.04 13.01 46.54
C TRP A 26 2.29 13.07 45.67
N GLU A 27 3.36 13.74 46.15
CA GLU A 27 4.63 13.84 45.37
C GLU A 27 5.30 12.47 45.19
N SER A 28 5.24 11.63 46.22
CA SER A 28 5.77 10.27 46.17
C SER A 28 5.01 9.40 45.15
N GLU A 29 3.67 9.44 45.20
CA GLU A 29 2.79 8.68 44.29
C GLU A 29 2.94 9.18 42.85
N ASN A 30 2.95 10.50 42.66
CA ASN A 30 3.15 11.10 41.35
C ASN A 30 4.54 10.74 40.75
N ALA A 31 5.59 10.80 41.56
CA ALA A 31 6.95 10.40 41.14
C ALA A 31 7.04 8.90 40.85
N ALA A 32 6.37 8.05 41.62
CA ALA A 32 6.30 6.62 41.36
C ALA A 32 5.54 6.33 40.06
N GLY A 33 4.41 7.01 39.84
CA GLY A 33 3.65 6.92 38.58
C GLY A 33 4.48 7.30 37.36
N LEU A 34 5.27 8.38 37.45
CA LEU A 34 6.17 8.79 36.36
C LEU A 34 7.26 7.73 36.09
N ARG A 35 7.83 7.09 37.10
CA ARG A 35 8.79 6.00 36.94
C ARG A 35 8.14 4.78 36.29
N ALA A 36 6.97 4.37 36.73
CA ALA A 36 6.20 3.27 36.13
C ALA A 36 5.88 3.55 34.66
N TYR A 37 5.46 4.77 34.33
CA TYR A 37 5.22 5.21 32.96
C TYR A 37 6.49 5.12 32.09
N GLN A 38 7.64 5.58 32.62
CA GLN A 38 8.93 5.47 31.90
C GLN A 38 9.34 4.02 31.66
N GLN A 39 9.01 3.12 32.58
CA GLN A 39 9.23 1.67 32.48
C GLN A 39 8.16 0.96 31.63
N ARG A 40 7.19 1.71 31.07
CA ARG A 40 6.05 1.20 30.30
C ARG A 40 5.10 0.28 31.09
N SER A 41 5.16 0.31 32.41
CA SER A 41 4.20 -0.36 33.31
C SER A 41 2.93 0.49 33.41
N TYR A 42 2.19 0.63 32.29
CA TYR A 42 1.10 1.60 32.17
C TYR A 42 -0.04 1.34 33.18
N ALA A 43 -0.42 0.08 33.40
CA ALA A 43 -1.45 -0.27 34.37
C ALA A 43 -1.06 0.12 35.82
N GLU A 44 0.22 -0.03 36.19
CA GLU A 44 0.74 0.41 37.47
C GLU A 44 0.75 1.95 37.54
N ALA A 45 1.21 2.61 36.49
CA ALA A 45 1.23 4.06 36.37
C ALA A 45 -0.18 4.66 36.46
N GLU A 46 -1.18 4.04 35.82
CA GLU A 46 -2.58 4.48 35.89
C GLU A 46 -3.10 4.44 37.32
N ASN A 47 -2.85 3.36 38.06
CA ASN A 47 -3.28 3.24 39.46
C ASN A 47 -2.62 4.31 40.35
N LEU A 48 -1.30 4.48 40.22
CA LEU A 48 -0.55 5.48 40.99
C LEU A 48 -1.03 6.91 40.69
N PHE A 49 -1.35 7.22 39.43
CA PHE A 49 -1.89 8.54 39.11
C PHE A 49 -3.36 8.73 39.50
N LYS A 50 -4.17 7.67 39.59
CA LYS A 50 -5.49 7.72 40.20
C LYS A 50 -5.41 8.05 41.70
N ASP A 51 -4.49 7.41 42.41
CA ASP A 51 -4.23 7.67 43.83
C ASP A 51 -3.73 9.11 44.02
N ALA A 52 -2.77 9.54 43.18
CA ALA A 52 -2.29 10.93 43.23
C ALA A 52 -3.40 11.95 42.91
N LEU A 53 -4.31 11.64 41.97
CA LEU A 53 -5.47 12.51 41.66
C LEU A 53 -6.45 12.56 42.81
N GLN A 54 -6.76 11.43 43.47
CA GLN A 54 -7.64 11.39 44.62
C GLN A 54 -7.09 12.28 45.72
N ARG A 55 -5.77 12.23 46.00
CA ARG A 55 -5.17 13.13 47.01
C ARG A 55 -5.14 14.58 46.56
N ALA A 56 -4.92 14.82 45.25
CA ALA A 56 -4.94 16.18 44.74
C ALA A 56 -6.30 16.88 44.93
N THR A 57 -7.40 16.12 45.03
CA THR A 57 -8.72 16.67 45.33
C THR A 57 -8.79 17.36 46.70
N GLU A 58 -7.97 16.92 47.67
CA GLU A 58 -7.89 17.51 48.99
C GLU A 58 -7.33 18.95 48.99
N PHE A 59 -6.52 19.28 47.99
CA PHE A 59 -5.95 20.63 47.81
C PHE A 59 -6.90 21.59 47.07
N GLY A 60 -7.97 21.08 46.49
CA GLY A 60 -8.94 21.83 45.69
C GLY A 60 -8.64 21.86 44.21
N GLU A 61 -9.68 22.02 43.37
CA GLU A 61 -9.55 21.92 41.88
C GLU A 61 -8.71 23.02 41.24
N LEU A 62 -8.48 24.13 41.93
CA LEU A 62 -7.64 25.24 41.46
C LEU A 62 -6.17 25.11 41.90
N ASP A 63 -5.81 24.07 42.63
CA ASP A 63 -4.43 23.80 42.97
C ASP A 63 -3.66 23.23 41.78
N PRO A 64 -2.44 23.73 41.46
CA PRO A 64 -1.64 23.22 40.33
C PRO A 64 -1.38 21.71 40.35
N ARG A 65 -1.34 21.10 41.53
CA ARG A 65 -1.15 19.64 41.68
C ARG A 65 -2.34 18.86 41.13
N PHE A 66 -3.53 19.40 41.20
CA PHE A 66 -4.72 18.77 40.65
C PHE A 66 -4.68 18.71 39.12
N SER A 67 -4.33 19.82 38.46
CA SER A 67 -4.14 19.82 36.98
C SER A 67 -3.02 18.91 36.53
N THR A 68 -1.93 18.87 37.30
CA THR A 68 -0.78 17.96 37.03
C THR A 68 -1.19 16.49 37.13
N ALA A 69 -1.94 16.10 38.16
CA ALA A 69 -2.39 14.72 38.36
C ALA A 69 -3.33 14.28 37.20
N ILE A 70 -4.32 15.15 36.85
CA ILE A 70 -5.22 14.90 35.72
C ILE A 70 -4.43 14.73 34.41
N ASN A 71 -3.49 15.64 34.13
CA ASN A 71 -2.66 15.55 32.91
C ASN A 71 -1.81 14.27 32.86
N ASN A 72 -1.25 13.83 33.98
CA ASN A 72 -0.46 12.60 34.05
C ASN A 72 -1.35 11.36 33.85
N LEU A 73 -2.52 11.31 34.45
CA LEU A 73 -3.50 10.24 34.26
C LEU A 73 -3.96 10.19 32.79
N ALA A 74 -4.29 11.35 32.19
CA ALA A 74 -4.63 11.45 30.77
C ALA A 74 -3.51 10.93 29.87
N THR A 75 -2.25 11.25 30.21
CA THR A 75 -1.09 10.80 29.44
C THR A 75 -0.93 9.27 29.46
N VAL A 76 -1.19 8.62 30.59
CA VAL A 76 -1.15 7.14 30.67
C VAL A 76 -2.31 6.53 29.92
N GLN A 77 -3.53 7.03 30.11
CA GLN A 77 -4.71 6.52 29.39
C GLN A 77 -4.56 6.68 27.88
N HIS A 78 -3.96 7.78 27.43
CA HIS A 78 -3.60 7.97 26.04
C HIS A 78 -2.61 6.88 25.57
N ALA A 79 -1.58 6.58 26.36
CA ALA A 79 -0.60 5.54 26.03
C ALA A 79 -1.20 4.11 26.00
N GLU A 80 -2.25 3.87 26.77
CA GLU A 80 -3.02 2.61 26.77
C GLU A 80 -4.07 2.52 25.64
N GLY A 81 -4.25 3.60 24.86
CA GLY A 81 -5.27 3.66 23.81
C GLY A 81 -6.69 3.94 24.32
N LYS A 82 -6.85 4.36 25.59
CA LYS A 82 -8.12 4.78 26.20
C LYS A 82 -8.43 6.23 25.80
N TYR A 83 -8.59 6.46 24.49
CA TYR A 83 -8.63 7.81 23.90
C TYR A 83 -9.80 8.67 24.42
N ALA A 84 -10.99 8.10 24.60
CA ALA A 84 -12.15 8.84 25.06
C ALA A 84 -11.97 9.36 26.51
N ASP A 85 -11.42 8.53 27.39
CA ASP A 85 -11.15 8.89 28.78
C ASP A 85 -10.04 9.94 28.85
N ALA A 86 -8.97 9.75 28.08
CA ALA A 86 -7.86 10.68 28.01
C ALA A 86 -8.28 12.05 27.47
N GLU A 87 -9.18 12.12 26.47
CA GLU A 87 -9.72 13.37 25.92
C GLU A 87 -10.44 14.16 26.99
N GLN A 88 -11.36 13.52 27.73
CA GLN A 88 -12.09 14.18 28.81
C GLN A 88 -11.17 14.74 29.90
N LEU A 89 -10.12 14.00 30.25
CA LEU A 89 -9.15 14.44 31.25
C LEU A 89 -8.30 15.61 30.74
N TYR A 90 -7.83 15.57 29.47
CA TYR A 90 -7.10 16.70 28.90
C TYR A 90 -7.94 17.96 28.79
N ASP A 91 -9.22 17.87 28.39
CA ASP A 91 -10.15 19.00 28.34
C ASP A 91 -10.39 19.59 29.76
N ARG A 92 -10.55 18.72 30.76
CA ARG A 92 -10.69 19.17 32.16
C ARG A 92 -9.39 19.83 32.64
N ALA A 93 -8.22 19.23 32.38
CA ALA A 93 -6.95 19.81 32.75
C ALA A 93 -6.73 21.18 32.11
N LEU A 94 -7.06 21.30 30.79
CA LEU A 94 -6.99 22.56 30.05
C LEU A 94 -7.87 23.64 30.67
N THR A 95 -9.14 23.31 30.94
CA THR A 95 -10.09 24.24 31.55
C THR A 95 -9.61 24.76 32.92
N ILE A 96 -9.03 23.89 33.72
CA ILE A 96 -8.49 24.26 35.06
C ILE A 96 -7.25 25.13 34.89
N CYS A 97 -6.30 24.70 34.00
CA CYS A 97 -5.07 25.43 33.76
C CYS A 97 -5.34 26.87 33.26
N GLU A 98 -6.31 27.03 32.35
CA GLU A 98 -6.72 28.36 31.86
C GLU A 98 -7.30 29.26 32.98
N LYS A 99 -8.06 28.67 33.93
CA LYS A 99 -8.60 29.42 35.06
C LYS A 99 -7.52 29.81 36.05
N VAL A 100 -6.52 28.96 36.28
CA VAL A 100 -5.47 29.18 37.28
C VAL A 100 -4.37 30.09 36.77
N HIS A 101 -3.91 29.86 35.53
CA HIS A 101 -2.73 30.53 34.98
C HIS A 101 -3.04 31.51 33.85
N GLY A 102 -4.31 31.57 33.42
CA GLY A 102 -4.75 32.35 32.27
C GLY A 102 -4.55 31.61 30.94
N PRO A 103 -5.29 32.04 29.88
CA PRO A 103 -5.34 31.31 28.59
C PRO A 103 -4.06 31.40 27.75
N GLU A 104 -3.11 32.26 28.12
CA GLU A 104 -1.85 32.50 27.38
C GLU A 104 -0.62 31.96 28.14
N ASN A 105 -0.82 31.01 29.00
CA ASN A 105 0.27 30.41 29.80
C ASN A 105 0.93 29.26 29.03
N ARG A 106 2.24 29.03 29.29
CA ARG A 106 3.03 27.94 28.69
C ARG A 106 2.44 26.55 28.98
N GLU A 107 1.88 26.32 30.16
CA GLU A 107 1.27 25.05 30.54
C GLU A 107 0.00 24.78 29.73
N VAL A 108 -0.78 25.81 29.42
CA VAL A 108 -1.93 25.72 28.50
C VAL A 108 -1.48 25.28 27.12
N ALA A 109 -0.39 25.86 26.59
CA ALA A 109 0.16 25.43 25.30
C ALA A 109 0.59 23.96 25.32
N THR A 110 1.19 23.48 26.40
CA THR A 110 1.58 22.06 26.55
C THR A 110 0.37 21.12 26.55
N LEU A 111 -0.72 21.50 27.23
CA LEU A 111 -1.96 20.72 27.24
C LEU A 111 -2.66 20.71 25.88
N LEU A 112 -2.68 21.86 25.20
CA LEU A 112 -3.19 21.97 23.83
C LEU A 112 -2.41 21.06 22.86
N ASP A 113 -1.09 21.01 22.97
CA ASP A 113 -0.24 20.12 22.14
C ASP A 113 -0.58 18.65 22.40
N LYS A 114 -0.74 18.23 23.65
CA LYS A 114 -1.10 16.85 24.01
C LYS A 114 -2.49 16.47 23.52
N LEU A 115 -3.47 17.36 23.71
CA LEU A 115 -4.85 17.14 23.22
C LEU A 115 -4.87 17.07 21.68
N ALA A 116 -4.15 17.96 21.02
CA ALA A 116 -4.02 17.94 19.57
C ALA A 116 -3.43 16.62 19.07
N LYS A 117 -2.39 16.11 19.73
CA LYS A 117 -1.77 14.84 19.41
C LYS A 117 -2.74 13.65 19.57
N LEU A 118 -3.52 13.63 20.65
CA LEU A 118 -4.55 12.62 20.88
C LEU A 118 -5.60 12.63 19.75
N LEU A 119 -6.06 13.82 19.36
CA LEU A 119 -7.01 13.98 18.25
C LEU A 119 -6.41 13.60 16.89
N GLU A 120 -5.12 13.88 16.69
CA GLU A 120 -4.37 13.45 15.50
C GLU A 120 -4.34 11.91 15.40
N GLU A 121 -4.09 11.21 16.51
CA GLU A 121 -4.08 9.73 16.55
C GLU A 121 -5.47 9.14 16.28
N GLN A 122 -6.55 9.85 16.63
CA GLN A 122 -7.93 9.53 16.27
C GLN A 122 -8.30 9.94 14.83
N ALA A 123 -7.37 10.46 14.04
CA ALA A 123 -7.58 11.03 12.70
C ALA A 123 -8.59 12.21 12.67
N ARG A 124 -8.80 12.88 13.80
CA ARG A 124 -9.64 14.10 13.93
C ARG A 124 -8.80 15.34 13.60
N TYR A 125 -8.19 15.35 12.41
CA TYR A 125 -7.20 16.36 11.99
C TYR A 125 -7.76 17.78 12.01
N SER A 126 -9.00 17.97 11.59
CA SER A 126 -9.68 19.28 11.61
C SER A 126 -9.83 19.87 13.00
N ALA A 127 -9.92 19.05 14.04
CA ALA A 127 -9.96 19.47 15.44
C ALA A 127 -8.55 19.68 16.02
N ALA A 128 -7.57 18.85 15.62
CA ALA A 128 -6.19 18.95 16.09
C ALA A 128 -5.47 20.21 15.61
N GLY A 129 -5.69 20.61 14.34
CA GLY A 129 -5.00 21.75 13.71
C GLY A 129 -5.12 23.08 14.48
N PRO A 130 -6.33 23.53 14.83
CA PRO A 130 -6.53 24.74 15.62
C PRO A 130 -5.85 24.71 17.00
N LEU A 131 -5.75 23.53 17.63
CA LEU A 131 -5.10 23.38 18.94
C LEU A 131 -3.60 23.55 18.84
N TYR A 132 -2.94 22.92 17.84
CA TYR A 132 -1.52 23.13 17.57
C TYR A 132 -1.22 24.60 17.21
N GLN A 133 -2.07 25.22 16.39
CA GLN A 133 -1.90 26.63 16.02
C GLN A 133 -2.01 27.55 17.25
N ARG A 134 -2.98 27.28 18.14
CA ARG A 134 -3.12 28.02 19.39
C ARG A 134 -1.94 27.79 20.33
N ALA A 135 -1.46 26.56 20.46
CA ALA A 135 -0.27 26.24 21.23
C ALA A 135 0.96 27.01 20.71
N LEU A 136 1.16 27.04 19.39
CA LEU A 136 2.23 27.80 18.74
C LEU A 136 2.13 29.29 19.03
N ALA A 137 0.95 29.88 18.85
CA ALA A 137 0.75 31.32 19.09
C ALA A 137 1.03 31.72 20.54
N ILE A 138 0.63 30.88 21.52
CA ILE A 138 0.95 31.11 22.93
C ILE A 138 2.46 31.05 23.16
N GLN A 139 3.13 30.02 22.62
CA GLN A 139 4.58 29.87 22.80
C GLN A 139 5.36 30.99 22.11
N GLU A 140 4.98 31.43 20.91
CA GLU A 140 5.57 32.58 20.23
C GLU A 140 5.44 33.87 21.04
N LYS A 141 4.28 34.09 21.68
CA LYS A 141 4.06 35.25 22.55
C LYS A 141 4.90 35.21 23.83
N VAL A 142 5.07 34.04 24.41
CA VAL A 142 5.80 33.85 25.69
C VAL A 142 7.32 33.83 25.49
N LEU A 143 7.79 33.16 24.43
CA LEU A 143 9.21 32.90 24.21
C LEU A 143 9.84 33.79 23.13
N GLY A 144 9.03 34.34 22.25
CA GLY A 144 9.46 35.03 21.02
C GLY A 144 9.44 34.09 19.81
N PRO A 145 9.32 34.66 18.56
CA PRO A 145 9.06 33.89 17.35
C PRO A 145 10.25 33.06 16.83
N GLU A 146 11.45 33.27 17.40
CA GLU A 146 12.69 32.57 17.00
C GLU A 146 13.27 31.70 18.12
N HIS A 147 12.50 31.45 19.16
CA HIS A 147 12.98 30.63 20.28
C HIS A 147 13.06 29.14 19.90
N PRO A 148 14.15 28.41 20.22
CA PRO A 148 14.33 27.02 19.82
C PRO A 148 13.23 26.06 20.30
N ASP A 149 12.62 26.31 21.47
CA ASP A 149 11.53 25.49 21.99
C ASP A 149 10.30 25.45 21.06
N LEU A 150 10.15 26.42 20.14
CA LEU A 150 9.08 26.41 19.13
C LEU A 150 9.23 25.24 18.14
N ALA A 151 10.43 24.72 17.95
CA ALA A 151 10.69 23.64 16.99
C ALA A 151 9.84 22.41 17.28
N ILE A 152 9.53 22.12 18.53
CA ILE A 152 8.69 20.96 18.93
C ILE A 152 7.26 21.12 18.43
N VAL A 153 6.63 22.27 18.67
CA VAL A 153 5.26 22.53 18.23
C VAL A 153 5.18 22.67 16.72
N LEU A 154 6.19 23.30 16.10
CA LEU A 154 6.31 23.36 14.65
C LEU A 154 6.42 21.94 14.04
N ASP A 155 7.21 21.04 14.64
CA ASP A 155 7.32 19.64 14.22
C ASP A 155 5.97 18.92 14.27
N ASN A 156 5.25 19.06 15.39
CA ASN A 156 3.92 18.45 15.54
C ASN A 156 2.91 18.99 14.51
N LEU A 157 2.89 20.31 14.31
CA LEU A 157 2.01 20.94 13.33
C LEU A 157 2.36 20.53 11.90
N ALA A 158 3.66 20.47 11.56
CA ALA A 158 4.11 20.05 10.23
C ALA A 158 3.74 18.59 9.95
N ARG A 159 3.90 17.69 10.94
CA ARG A 159 3.47 16.29 10.82
C ARG A 159 1.97 16.16 10.63
N LEU A 160 1.17 16.97 11.34
CA LEU A 160 -0.27 17.02 11.08
C LEU A 160 -0.57 17.42 9.63
N ARG A 161 0.11 18.45 9.10
CA ARG A 161 -0.05 18.87 7.70
C ARG A 161 0.33 17.76 6.72
N LEU A 162 1.37 16.97 7.03
CA LEU A 162 1.71 15.76 6.24
C LEU A 162 0.57 14.75 6.21
N ARG A 163 -0.07 14.49 7.37
CA ARG A 163 -1.19 13.55 7.46
C ARG A 163 -2.43 14.03 6.72
N GLU A 164 -2.62 15.35 6.66
CA GLU A 164 -3.67 16.00 5.86
C GLU A 164 -3.36 16.02 4.35
N GLY A 165 -2.19 15.55 3.91
CA GLY A 165 -1.73 15.66 2.52
C GLY A 165 -1.32 17.07 2.10
N LYS A 166 -1.16 18.00 3.04
CA LYS A 166 -0.77 19.40 2.80
C LYS A 166 0.75 19.55 2.81
N TYR A 167 1.41 18.89 1.87
CA TYR A 167 2.87 18.77 1.83
C TYR A 167 3.61 20.11 1.74
N ALA A 168 3.09 21.08 0.98
CA ALA A 168 3.70 22.40 0.84
C ALA A 168 3.66 23.20 2.15
N GLU A 169 2.55 23.09 2.91
CA GLU A 169 2.47 23.71 4.24
C GLU A 169 3.45 23.04 5.22
N ALA A 170 3.53 21.72 5.20
CA ALA A 170 4.47 20.96 6.04
C ALA A 170 5.93 21.33 5.73
N GLU A 171 6.28 21.43 4.45
CA GLU A 171 7.60 21.87 3.99
C GLU A 171 7.96 23.26 4.55
N SER A 172 7.05 24.23 4.40
CA SER A 172 7.26 25.60 4.90
C SER A 172 7.45 25.64 6.42
N ILE A 173 6.66 24.88 7.17
CA ILE A 173 6.76 24.82 8.64
C ILE A 173 8.08 24.19 9.08
N PHE A 174 8.51 23.07 8.44
CA PHE A 174 9.81 22.48 8.76
C PHE A 174 10.99 23.35 8.35
N GLN A 175 10.91 24.09 7.24
CA GLN A 175 11.93 25.05 6.85
C GLN A 175 12.07 26.17 7.89
N ARG A 176 10.95 26.65 8.45
CA ARG A 176 10.95 27.61 9.57
C ARG A 176 11.61 27.02 10.82
N ALA A 177 11.24 25.80 11.20
CA ALA A 177 11.86 25.10 12.33
C ALA A 177 13.37 24.90 12.11
N LEU A 178 13.79 24.57 10.88
CA LEU A 178 15.19 24.42 10.52
C LEU A 178 15.96 25.75 10.69
N ALA A 179 15.41 26.85 10.18
CA ALA A 179 16.05 28.18 10.32
C ALA A 179 16.22 28.57 11.79
N ILE A 180 15.21 28.36 12.63
CA ILE A 180 15.28 28.61 14.06
C ILE A 180 16.40 27.77 14.71
N ASN A 181 16.45 26.47 14.41
CA ASN A 181 17.46 25.59 15.00
C ASN A 181 18.89 25.90 14.49
N GLU A 182 19.06 26.19 13.19
CA GLU A 182 20.36 26.58 12.64
C GLU A 182 20.89 27.89 13.24
N GLN A 183 20.00 28.89 13.46
CA GLN A 183 20.35 30.15 14.11
C GLN A 183 20.72 29.95 15.58
N ALA A 184 19.98 29.12 16.30
CA ALA A 184 20.21 28.92 17.74
C ALA A 184 21.41 28.05 18.06
N PHE A 185 21.63 26.98 17.29
CA PHE A 185 22.60 25.94 17.64
C PHE A 185 23.72 25.77 16.61
N GLY A 186 23.62 26.39 15.43
CA GLY A 186 24.53 26.18 14.30
C GLY A 186 24.20 24.95 13.46
N ALA A 187 24.63 24.96 12.19
CA ALA A 187 24.23 24.02 11.15
C ALA A 187 24.64 22.54 11.37
N GLU A 188 25.56 22.29 12.31
CA GLU A 188 26.10 20.95 12.62
C GLU A 188 25.55 20.40 13.95
N HIS A 189 24.49 20.98 14.51
CA HIS A 189 23.93 20.53 15.79
C HIS A 189 22.99 19.33 15.60
N ALA A 190 22.87 18.48 16.63
CA ALA A 190 22.01 17.29 16.59
C ALA A 190 20.53 17.62 16.37
N ASP A 191 20.02 18.72 16.90
CA ASP A 191 18.63 19.17 16.73
C ASP A 191 18.35 19.65 15.31
N VAL A 192 19.34 20.25 14.65
CA VAL A 192 19.28 20.59 13.22
C VAL A 192 19.15 19.31 12.39
N ALA A 193 19.93 18.27 12.71
CA ALA A 193 19.86 16.99 12.02
C ALA A 193 18.48 16.33 12.19
N TRP A 194 17.82 16.46 13.33
CA TRP A 194 16.45 15.99 13.54
C TRP A 194 15.46 16.67 12.61
N THR A 195 15.53 18.00 12.52
CA THR A 195 14.64 18.77 11.63
C THR A 195 14.91 18.45 10.16
N LEU A 196 16.19 18.26 9.77
CA LEU A 196 16.56 17.82 8.41
C LEU A 196 15.99 16.45 8.07
N ASN A 197 16.02 15.49 9.02
CA ASN A 197 15.40 14.18 8.85
C ASN A 197 13.88 14.29 8.59
N ASN A 198 13.20 15.15 9.32
CA ASN A 198 11.77 15.35 9.15
C ASN A 198 11.44 16.07 7.84
N LEU A 199 12.22 17.05 7.44
CA LEU A 199 12.09 17.72 6.15
C LEU A 199 12.39 16.76 4.99
N ALA A 200 13.36 15.85 5.13
CA ALA A 200 13.61 14.78 4.17
C ALA A 200 12.39 13.86 4.01
N SER A 201 11.69 13.57 5.10
CA SER A 201 10.43 12.78 5.05
C SER A 201 9.31 13.50 4.28
N VAL A 202 9.26 14.84 4.33
CA VAL A 202 8.34 15.63 3.48
C VAL A 202 8.70 15.48 2.00
N TYR A 203 9.97 15.66 1.65
CA TYR A 203 10.42 15.49 0.26
C TYR A 203 10.18 14.07 -0.24
N HIS A 204 10.39 13.06 0.61
CA HIS A 204 10.04 11.69 0.31
C HIS A 204 8.55 11.53 -0.01
N SER A 205 7.67 12.07 0.84
CA SER A 205 6.22 12.05 0.63
C SER A 205 5.76 12.80 -0.62
N GLN A 206 6.53 13.77 -1.07
CA GLN A 206 6.32 14.51 -2.33
C GLN A 206 6.90 13.78 -3.56
N GLY A 207 7.52 12.60 -3.41
CA GLY A 207 8.23 11.89 -4.48
C GLY A 207 9.50 12.59 -4.97
N LYS A 208 9.98 13.60 -4.24
CA LYS A 208 11.24 14.29 -4.48
C LYS A 208 12.40 13.49 -3.87
N TYR A 209 12.64 12.30 -4.42
CA TYR A 209 13.55 11.32 -3.82
C TYR A 209 15.01 11.79 -3.75
N LYS A 210 15.46 12.58 -4.73
CA LYS A 210 16.83 13.14 -4.75
C LYS A 210 17.04 14.12 -3.62
N GLU A 211 16.09 14.99 -3.39
CA GLU A 211 16.10 15.96 -2.29
C GLU A 211 16.00 15.22 -0.95
N ALA A 212 15.11 14.25 -0.82
CA ALA A 212 14.99 13.43 0.38
C ALA A 212 16.32 12.73 0.72
N GLU A 213 16.97 12.12 -0.26
CA GLU A 213 18.28 11.48 -0.09
C GLU A 213 19.36 12.47 0.36
N LEU A 214 19.41 13.65 -0.26
CA LEU A 214 20.37 14.69 0.11
C LEU A 214 20.22 15.09 1.59
N TYR A 215 19.00 15.35 2.04
CA TYR A 215 18.74 15.74 3.42
C TYR A 215 18.98 14.61 4.41
N TYR A 216 18.63 13.35 4.09
CA TYR A 216 18.98 12.21 4.93
C TYR A 216 20.49 11.99 5.05
N ARG A 217 21.25 12.15 3.95
CA ARG A 217 22.71 12.06 3.98
C ARG A 217 23.33 13.20 4.81
N ARG A 218 22.80 14.42 4.73
CA ARG A 218 23.23 15.53 5.60
C ARG A 218 22.93 15.22 7.07
N THR A 219 21.76 14.72 7.36
CA THR A 219 21.38 14.26 8.72
C THR A 219 22.38 13.22 9.25
N LEU A 220 22.67 12.20 8.43
CA LEU A 220 23.61 11.13 8.78
C LEU A 220 24.99 11.69 9.10
N ALA A 221 25.52 12.56 8.24
CA ALA A 221 26.84 13.17 8.42
C ALA A 221 26.95 14.02 9.70
N ILE A 222 25.89 14.74 10.09
CA ILE A 222 25.86 15.50 11.36
C ILE A 222 25.84 14.53 12.55
N TRP A 223 24.98 13.50 12.50
CA TRP A 223 24.88 12.55 13.60
C TRP A 223 26.12 11.65 13.74
N GLU A 224 26.82 11.31 12.66
CA GLU A 224 28.11 10.62 12.72
C GLU A 224 29.19 11.42 13.50
N LYS A 225 29.14 12.75 13.41
CA LYS A 225 30.06 13.65 14.13
C LYS A 225 29.63 13.90 15.59
N THR A 226 28.31 13.99 15.84
CA THR A 226 27.77 14.48 17.11
C THR A 226 27.31 13.38 18.05
N LEU A 227 26.98 12.20 17.51
CA LEU A 227 26.49 11.06 18.27
C LEU A 227 27.47 9.89 18.20
N LYS A 228 27.33 8.94 19.11
CA LYS A 228 28.03 7.65 19.00
C LYS A 228 27.47 6.87 17.80
N SER A 229 28.31 6.11 17.11
CA SER A 229 27.93 5.30 15.94
C SER A 229 26.75 4.34 16.18
N GLU A 230 26.49 3.99 17.41
CA GLU A 230 25.42 3.08 17.85
C GLU A 230 24.19 3.81 18.40
N HIS A 231 24.06 5.12 18.17
CA HIS A 231 22.91 5.87 18.67
C HIS A 231 21.62 5.47 17.91
N PRO A 232 20.45 5.31 18.58
CA PRO A 232 19.19 4.91 17.93
C PRO A 232 18.77 5.80 16.75
N ASN A 233 19.11 7.09 16.78
CA ASN A 233 18.80 8.03 15.69
C ASN A 233 19.56 7.68 14.40
N MET A 234 20.78 7.10 14.51
CA MET A 234 21.52 6.60 13.35
C MET A 234 20.72 5.52 12.63
N ALA A 235 20.16 4.57 13.39
CA ALA A 235 19.31 3.53 12.81
C ALA A 235 18.05 4.10 12.14
N THR A 236 17.50 5.20 12.68
CA THR A 236 16.31 5.85 12.08
C THR A 236 16.63 6.47 10.72
N VAL A 237 17.71 7.23 10.59
CA VAL A 237 18.07 7.86 9.33
C VAL A 237 18.55 6.85 8.29
N LEU A 238 19.29 5.80 8.70
CA LEU A 238 19.68 4.70 7.82
C LEU A 238 18.45 3.97 7.27
N HIS A 239 17.47 3.68 8.13
CA HIS A 239 16.19 3.10 7.72
C HIS A 239 15.43 3.98 6.72
N ASN A 240 15.33 5.29 6.98
CA ASN A 240 14.64 6.21 6.10
C ASN A 240 15.35 6.35 4.75
N LEU A 241 16.68 6.43 4.75
CA LEU A 241 17.49 6.47 3.53
C LEU A 241 17.34 5.19 2.72
N ALA A 242 17.38 4.02 3.39
CA ALA A 242 17.14 2.72 2.75
C ALA A 242 15.74 2.65 2.12
N THR A 243 14.72 3.21 2.78
CA THR A 243 13.35 3.26 2.23
C THR A 243 13.30 4.10 0.96
N VAL A 244 13.94 5.25 0.91
CA VAL A 244 14.03 6.07 -0.32
C VAL A 244 14.73 5.29 -1.45
N GLN A 245 15.82 4.58 -1.14
CA GLN A 245 16.53 3.78 -2.14
C GLN A 245 15.70 2.59 -2.62
N LEU A 246 14.94 1.95 -1.71
CA LEU A 246 13.99 0.88 -2.06
C LEU A 246 12.93 1.39 -3.06
N GLU A 247 12.33 2.54 -2.79
CA GLU A 247 11.33 3.13 -3.68
C GLU A 247 11.89 3.64 -5.02
N GLN A 248 13.21 3.86 -5.07
CA GLN A 248 13.94 4.12 -6.32
C GLN A 248 14.40 2.85 -7.05
N GLY A 249 14.04 1.65 -6.57
CA GLY A 249 14.49 0.38 -7.13
C GLY A 249 15.99 0.08 -6.93
N ARG A 250 16.68 0.85 -6.07
CA ARG A 250 18.11 0.68 -5.76
C ARG A 250 18.31 -0.32 -4.62
N TYR A 251 17.82 -1.55 -4.84
CA TYR A 251 17.76 -2.59 -3.80
C TYR A 251 19.12 -2.97 -3.23
N SER A 252 20.17 -3.01 -4.08
CA SER A 252 21.54 -3.33 -3.65
C SER A 252 22.17 -2.30 -2.73
N GLU A 253 21.70 -1.04 -2.80
CA GLU A 253 22.13 0.03 -1.90
C GLU A 253 21.29 0.05 -0.62
N ALA A 254 19.99 -0.24 -0.72
CA ALA A 254 19.06 -0.23 0.41
C ALA A 254 19.31 -1.38 1.40
N GLU A 255 19.61 -2.58 0.91
CA GLU A 255 19.81 -3.79 1.75
C GLU A 255 20.84 -3.58 2.87
N PRO A 256 22.08 -3.13 2.60
CA PRO A 256 23.09 -2.92 3.65
C PRO A 256 22.70 -1.83 4.64
N LEU A 257 21.96 -0.81 4.25
CA LEU A 257 21.50 0.24 5.15
C LEU A 257 20.43 -0.28 6.13
N PHE A 258 19.49 -1.11 5.66
CA PHE A 258 18.53 -1.78 6.54
C PHE A 258 19.22 -2.73 7.51
N GLN A 259 20.23 -3.49 7.04
CA GLN A 259 21.02 -4.38 7.91
C GLN A 259 21.78 -3.62 8.99
N GLN A 260 22.41 -2.49 8.65
CA GLN A 260 23.06 -1.61 9.62
C GLN A 260 22.07 -1.03 10.63
N ALA A 261 20.92 -0.55 10.17
CA ALA A 261 19.86 -0.05 11.04
C ALA A 261 19.35 -1.14 12.00
N LEU A 262 19.20 -2.38 11.51
CA LEU A 262 18.82 -3.54 12.31
C LEU A 262 19.85 -3.84 13.39
N ALA A 263 21.12 -3.95 13.02
CA ALA A 263 22.21 -4.26 13.95
C ALA A 263 22.31 -3.21 15.08
N ILE A 264 22.19 -1.92 14.76
CA ILE A 264 22.19 -0.85 15.76
C ILE A 264 21.00 -1.01 16.72
N ARG A 265 19.79 -1.23 16.19
CA ARG A 265 18.59 -1.38 17.04
C ARG A 265 18.63 -2.62 17.92
N GLU A 266 19.07 -3.77 17.40
CA GLU A 266 19.22 -4.99 18.18
C GLU A 266 20.24 -4.81 19.32
N LYS A 267 21.36 -4.15 19.04
CA LYS A 267 22.42 -3.91 20.05
C LYS A 267 21.97 -2.94 21.14
N VAL A 268 21.26 -1.88 20.78
CA VAL A 268 20.91 -0.79 21.72
C VAL A 268 19.61 -1.03 22.46
N LEU A 269 18.61 -1.58 21.76
CA LEU A 269 17.26 -1.74 22.30
C LEU A 269 16.97 -3.19 22.72
N GLY A 270 17.82 -4.14 22.31
CA GLY A 270 17.59 -5.58 22.45
C GLY A 270 16.79 -6.15 21.28
N PRO A 271 16.97 -7.48 20.98
CA PRO A 271 16.44 -8.13 19.80
C PRO A 271 14.89 -8.22 19.77
N GLU A 272 14.25 -8.11 20.93
CA GLU A 272 12.77 -8.22 21.09
C GLU A 272 12.08 -6.84 21.18
N HIS A 273 12.79 -5.76 20.92
CA HIS A 273 12.19 -4.43 21.00
C HIS A 273 11.36 -4.10 19.73
N PRO A 274 10.18 -3.46 19.83
CA PRO A 274 9.33 -3.11 18.68
C PRO A 274 10.05 -2.30 17.59
N GLY A 275 11.04 -1.50 17.95
CA GLY A 275 11.89 -0.81 16.98
C GLY A 275 12.68 -1.75 16.07
N VAL A 276 13.03 -2.96 16.51
CA VAL A 276 13.64 -4.00 15.69
C VAL A 276 12.63 -4.53 14.67
N ALA A 277 11.39 -4.82 15.12
CA ALA A 277 10.33 -5.29 14.25
C ALA A 277 10.04 -4.33 13.08
N THR A 278 10.12 -3.01 13.30
CA THR A 278 9.93 -2.03 12.22
C THR A 278 10.98 -2.18 11.12
N VAL A 279 12.25 -2.39 11.46
CA VAL A 279 13.31 -2.58 10.46
C VAL A 279 13.21 -3.94 9.78
N LEU A 280 12.92 -5.01 10.55
CA LEU A 280 12.67 -6.34 10.00
C LEU A 280 11.54 -6.32 8.97
N ASN A 281 10.45 -5.61 9.26
CA ASN A 281 9.33 -5.46 8.35
C ASN A 281 9.75 -4.78 7.02
N SER A 282 10.55 -3.71 7.07
CA SER A 282 11.02 -3.03 5.86
C SER A 282 12.07 -3.84 5.09
N LEU A 283 12.95 -4.55 5.77
CA LEU A 283 13.90 -5.46 5.13
C LEU A 283 13.19 -6.64 4.47
N ALA A 284 12.13 -7.16 5.10
CA ALA A 284 11.28 -8.20 4.51
C ALA A 284 10.57 -7.68 3.25
N THR A 285 10.06 -6.44 3.26
CA THR A 285 9.48 -5.80 2.08
C THR A 285 10.50 -5.68 0.95
N LEU A 286 11.76 -5.32 1.23
CA LEU A 286 12.82 -5.29 0.22
C LEU A 286 13.05 -6.69 -0.39
N PHE A 287 13.08 -7.74 0.41
CA PHE A 287 13.22 -9.10 -0.10
C PHE A 287 11.98 -9.54 -0.91
N GLN A 288 10.79 -9.13 -0.49
CA GLN A 288 9.55 -9.34 -1.22
C GLN A 288 9.59 -8.68 -2.61
N GLU A 289 9.99 -7.41 -2.70
CA GLU A 289 10.15 -6.68 -3.98
C GLU A 289 11.16 -7.33 -4.94
N ARG A 290 12.10 -8.11 -4.38
CA ARG A 290 13.06 -8.91 -5.13
C ARG A 290 12.61 -10.36 -5.35
N ALA A 291 11.37 -10.70 -5.04
CA ALA A 291 10.79 -12.05 -5.02
C ALA A 291 11.62 -13.07 -4.20
N ARG A 292 12.42 -12.61 -3.24
CA ARG A 292 13.14 -13.48 -2.29
C ARG A 292 12.21 -13.86 -1.14
N TYR A 293 11.09 -14.50 -1.46
CA TYR A 293 10.00 -14.76 -0.52
C TYR A 293 10.41 -15.66 0.64
N SER A 294 11.29 -16.62 0.38
CA SER A 294 11.86 -17.51 1.42
C SER A 294 12.68 -16.78 2.49
N GLU A 295 13.21 -15.61 2.15
CA GLU A 295 13.95 -14.75 3.09
C GLU A 295 13.05 -13.68 3.72
N ALA A 296 12.03 -13.21 3.00
CA ALA A 296 11.07 -12.23 3.50
C ALA A 296 10.17 -12.79 4.61
N GLU A 297 9.64 -14.00 4.43
CA GLU A 297 8.68 -14.60 5.36
C GLU A 297 9.20 -14.72 6.80
N PRO A 298 10.38 -15.28 7.07
CA PRO A 298 10.88 -15.40 8.45
C PRO A 298 11.09 -14.04 9.12
N LEU A 299 11.44 -12.99 8.36
CA LEU A 299 11.58 -11.64 8.90
C LEU A 299 10.22 -11.03 9.28
N PHE A 300 9.20 -11.17 8.42
CA PHE A 300 7.84 -10.75 8.78
C PHE A 300 7.30 -11.52 9.99
N ARG A 301 7.52 -12.84 10.08
CA ARG A 301 7.10 -13.64 11.22
C ARG A 301 7.81 -13.22 12.51
N ARG A 302 9.11 -12.95 12.46
CA ARG A 302 9.86 -12.44 13.61
C ARG A 302 9.35 -11.06 14.02
N ALA A 303 9.11 -10.16 13.06
CA ALA A 303 8.55 -8.84 13.33
C ALA A 303 7.17 -8.94 14.00
N LEU A 304 6.31 -9.87 13.52
CA LEU A 304 4.99 -10.12 14.11
C LEU A 304 5.10 -10.61 15.55
N ALA A 305 5.94 -11.61 15.81
CA ALA A 305 6.15 -12.16 17.14
C ALA A 305 6.64 -11.09 18.14
N ILE A 306 7.59 -10.23 17.74
CA ILE A 306 8.07 -9.13 18.58
C ILE A 306 6.92 -8.15 18.87
N MET A 307 6.12 -7.77 17.87
CA MET A 307 5.00 -6.84 18.07
C MET A 307 3.91 -7.43 18.96
N GLU A 308 3.58 -8.71 18.78
CA GLU A 308 2.59 -9.41 19.61
C GLU A 308 3.08 -9.59 21.07
N SER A 309 4.35 -9.88 21.26
CA SER A 309 4.96 -9.96 22.60
C SER A 309 4.97 -8.62 23.34
N ALA A 310 5.26 -7.54 22.61
CA ALA A 310 5.41 -6.22 23.21
C ALA A 310 4.07 -5.52 23.51
N PHE A 311 3.08 -5.71 22.67
CA PHE A 311 1.82 -4.96 22.72
C PHE A 311 0.58 -5.83 22.92
N GLY A 312 0.72 -7.14 22.75
CA GLY A 312 -0.43 -8.08 22.70
C GLY A 312 -0.93 -8.29 21.27
N SER A 313 -1.53 -9.46 21.04
CA SER A 313 -1.97 -9.93 19.72
C SER A 313 -3.13 -9.15 19.10
N GLU A 314 -3.84 -8.34 19.91
CA GLU A 314 -4.99 -7.51 19.52
C GLU A 314 -4.65 -6.01 19.42
N HIS A 315 -3.37 -5.66 19.51
CA HIS A 315 -2.98 -4.25 19.47
C HIS A 315 -2.87 -3.73 18.01
N PRO A 316 -3.29 -2.50 17.72
CA PRO A 316 -3.25 -1.92 16.37
C PRO A 316 -1.88 -1.93 15.69
N GLU A 317 -0.79 -1.83 16.43
CA GLU A 317 0.58 -1.86 15.90
C GLU A 317 0.94 -3.18 15.21
N VAL A 318 0.26 -4.29 15.56
CA VAL A 318 0.44 -5.61 14.93
C VAL A 318 -0.05 -5.62 13.48
N THR A 319 -1.03 -4.77 13.16
CA THR A 319 -1.75 -4.82 11.89
C THR A 319 -0.92 -4.45 10.66
N SER A 320 0.13 -3.64 10.83
CA SER A 320 1.04 -3.30 9.73
C SER A 320 1.79 -4.54 9.23
N VAL A 321 2.30 -5.35 10.15
CA VAL A 321 3.01 -6.59 9.81
C VAL A 321 2.04 -7.65 9.27
N LEU A 322 0.83 -7.74 9.83
CA LEU A 322 -0.21 -8.63 9.30
C LEU A 322 -0.59 -8.28 7.86
N ASN A 323 -0.71 -7.00 7.52
CA ASN A 323 -0.98 -6.57 6.15
C ASN A 323 0.16 -6.97 5.21
N ASN A 324 1.41 -6.67 5.55
CA ASN A 324 2.55 -7.00 4.70
C ASN A 324 2.72 -8.52 4.52
N LEU A 325 2.51 -9.30 5.58
CA LEU A 325 2.51 -10.76 5.47
C LEU A 325 1.34 -11.26 4.60
N GLY A 326 0.18 -10.61 4.67
CA GLY A 326 -0.95 -10.87 3.77
C GLY A 326 -0.62 -10.55 2.31
N GLU A 327 0.05 -9.44 2.05
CA GLU A 327 0.53 -9.05 0.72
C GLU A 327 1.56 -10.05 0.19
N LEU A 328 2.52 -10.48 1.02
CA LEU A 328 3.47 -11.55 0.66
C LEU A 328 2.73 -12.83 0.23
N ARG A 329 1.74 -13.30 1.01
CA ARG A 329 0.93 -14.47 0.65
C ARG A 329 0.14 -14.27 -0.65
N GLN A 330 -0.36 -13.07 -0.87
CA GLN A 330 -1.06 -12.73 -2.11
C GLN A 330 -0.13 -12.80 -3.33
N GLU A 331 1.10 -12.31 -3.22
CA GLU A 331 2.10 -12.38 -4.30
C GLU A 331 2.55 -13.81 -4.61
N GLU A 332 2.65 -14.65 -3.57
CA GLU A 332 2.88 -16.08 -3.73
C GLU A 332 1.67 -16.84 -4.35
N GLY A 333 0.52 -16.16 -4.58
CA GLY A 333 -0.72 -16.80 -5.02
C GLY A 333 -1.44 -17.59 -3.91
N ARG A 334 -1.01 -17.50 -2.67
CA ARG A 334 -1.57 -18.19 -1.49
C ARG A 334 -2.74 -17.41 -0.88
N TYR A 335 -3.74 -17.13 -1.70
CA TYR A 335 -4.87 -16.26 -1.35
C TYR A 335 -5.66 -16.74 -0.13
N SER A 336 -5.79 -18.06 0.07
CA SER A 336 -6.46 -18.64 1.23
C SER A 336 -5.74 -18.36 2.56
N GLU A 337 -4.44 -18.10 2.52
CA GLU A 337 -3.65 -17.73 3.69
C GLU A 337 -3.56 -16.23 3.89
N ALA A 338 -3.64 -15.44 2.81
CA ALA A 338 -3.68 -13.98 2.87
C ALA A 338 -4.96 -13.44 3.53
N GLU A 339 -6.11 -14.03 3.18
CA GLU A 339 -7.43 -13.55 3.61
C GLU A 339 -7.59 -13.47 5.15
N PRO A 340 -7.28 -14.51 5.93
CA PRO A 340 -7.39 -14.45 7.39
C PRO A 340 -6.45 -13.43 8.03
N LEU A 341 -5.30 -13.13 7.42
CA LEU A 341 -4.37 -12.09 7.92
C LEU A 341 -5.00 -10.70 7.79
N PHE A 342 -5.56 -10.38 6.63
CA PHE A 342 -6.27 -9.12 6.42
C PHE A 342 -7.54 -9.03 7.26
N GLN A 343 -8.32 -10.11 7.42
CA GLN A 343 -9.51 -10.13 8.27
C GLN A 343 -9.16 -9.88 9.74
N ARG A 344 -8.08 -10.50 10.23
CA ARG A 344 -7.57 -10.23 11.58
C ARG A 344 -7.14 -8.77 11.75
N ALA A 345 -6.41 -8.22 10.78
CA ALA A 345 -6.02 -6.82 10.79
C ALA A 345 -7.23 -5.88 10.81
N LEU A 346 -8.29 -6.21 10.05
CA LEU A 346 -9.53 -5.45 10.01
C LEU A 346 -10.22 -5.47 11.38
N ALA A 347 -10.42 -6.65 11.97
CA ALA A 347 -11.07 -6.79 13.26
C ALA A 347 -10.34 -6.03 14.37
N ILE A 348 -9.02 -6.09 14.41
CA ILE A 348 -8.20 -5.33 15.37
C ILE A 348 -8.41 -3.82 15.20
N ARG A 349 -8.37 -3.30 13.96
CA ARG A 349 -8.52 -1.86 13.71
C ARG A 349 -9.93 -1.36 13.99
N GLU A 350 -10.97 -2.12 13.63
CA GLU A 350 -12.36 -1.77 13.93
C GLU A 350 -12.62 -1.75 15.45
N LYS A 351 -12.05 -2.70 16.18
CA LYS A 351 -12.15 -2.75 17.64
C LYS A 351 -11.45 -1.58 18.33
N ALA A 352 -10.26 -1.21 17.86
CA ALA A 352 -9.42 -0.20 18.50
C ALA A 352 -9.84 1.23 18.16
N PHE A 353 -10.22 1.49 16.91
CA PHE A 353 -10.44 2.85 16.40
C PHE A 353 -11.90 3.10 15.97
N GLY A 354 -12.74 2.06 15.96
CA GLY A 354 -14.08 2.11 15.38
C GLY A 354 -14.10 1.91 13.86
N PRO A 355 -15.29 1.53 13.30
CA PRO A 355 -15.44 1.09 11.91
C PRO A 355 -15.27 2.20 10.87
N GLU A 356 -15.24 3.47 11.28
CA GLU A 356 -15.14 4.64 10.41
C GLU A 356 -13.74 5.29 10.40
N HIS A 357 -12.73 4.64 11.00
CA HIS A 357 -11.39 5.21 11.07
C HIS A 357 -10.61 4.98 9.76
N PRO A 358 -9.77 5.94 9.29
CA PRO A 358 -9.00 5.78 8.04
C PRO A 358 -8.13 4.53 7.98
N ALA A 359 -7.61 4.07 9.12
CA ALA A 359 -6.83 2.84 9.18
C ALA A 359 -7.66 1.60 8.81
N VAL A 360 -8.98 1.61 9.02
CA VAL A 360 -9.91 0.54 8.57
C VAL A 360 -10.01 0.56 7.05
N ALA A 361 -10.09 1.75 6.43
CA ALA A 361 -10.15 1.88 4.97
C ALA A 361 -8.95 1.21 4.28
N THR A 362 -7.74 1.35 4.80
CA THR A 362 -6.53 0.71 4.24
C THR A 362 -6.68 -0.81 4.17
N VAL A 363 -7.17 -1.45 5.24
CA VAL A 363 -7.35 -2.91 5.25
C VAL A 363 -8.49 -3.36 4.34
N LEU A 364 -9.56 -2.58 4.27
CA LEU A 364 -10.66 -2.84 3.32
C LEU A 364 -10.17 -2.78 1.87
N VAL A 365 -9.26 -1.87 1.55
CA VAL A 365 -8.62 -1.79 0.22
C VAL A 365 -7.81 -3.06 -0.05
N ASN A 366 -6.97 -3.51 0.88
CA ASN A 366 -6.18 -4.73 0.73
C ASN A 366 -7.07 -5.97 0.56
N LEU A 367 -8.13 -6.10 1.36
CA LEU A 367 -9.13 -7.17 1.18
C LEU A 367 -9.83 -7.08 -0.18
N GLY A 368 -10.21 -5.87 -0.62
CA GLY A 368 -10.82 -5.65 -1.93
C GLY A 368 -9.89 -6.06 -3.06
N MET A 369 -8.61 -5.71 -2.98
CA MET A 369 -7.60 -6.11 -3.96
C MET A 369 -7.32 -7.62 -3.92
N LEU A 370 -7.35 -8.26 -2.76
CA LEU A 370 -7.29 -9.72 -2.65
C LEU A 370 -8.48 -10.39 -3.35
N GLN A 371 -9.71 -9.90 -3.14
CA GLN A 371 -10.89 -10.42 -3.84
C GLN A 371 -10.79 -10.20 -5.36
N LEU A 372 -10.23 -9.07 -5.81
CA LEU A 372 -9.93 -8.83 -7.21
C LEU A 372 -8.98 -9.90 -7.78
N ARG A 373 -7.87 -10.19 -7.07
CA ARG A 373 -6.91 -11.24 -7.48
C ARG A 373 -7.51 -12.63 -7.55
N LYS A 374 -8.49 -12.92 -6.69
CA LYS A 374 -9.31 -14.16 -6.72
C LYS A 374 -10.38 -14.16 -7.83
N GLY A 375 -10.53 -13.06 -8.57
CA GLY A 375 -11.59 -12.89 -9.57
C GLY A 375 -12.99 -12.70 -8.99
N HIS A 376 -13.10 -12.47 -7.69
CA HIS A 376 -14.38 -12.23 -7.00
C HIS A 376 -14.77 -10.75 -7.05
N TYR A 377 -14.97 -10.22 -8.24
CA TYR A 377 -15.20 -8.79 -8.49
C TYR A 377 -16.42 -8.22 -7.74
N SER A 378 -17.49 -9.03 -7.61
CA SER A 378 -18.69 -8.65 -6.86
C SER A 378 -18.48 -8.51 -5.36
N ALA A 379 -17.47 -9.19 -4.81
CA ALA A 379 -17.06 -9.06 -3.41
C ALA A 379 -16.04 -7.93 -3.21
N ALA A 380 -15.19 -7.67 -4.21
CA ALA A 380 -14.18 -6.61 -4.18
C ALA A 380 -14.81 -5.21 -4.17
N GLU A 381 -15.80 -4.95 -5.01
CA GLU A 381 -16.42 -3.63 -5.20
C GLU A 381 -16.97 -3.03 -3.89
N PRO A 382 -17.81 -3.71 -3.08
CA PRO A 382 -18.35 -3.14 -1.84
C PRO A 382 -17.29 -2.86 -0.79
N LEU A 383 -16.20 -3.63 -0.72
CA LEU A 383 -15.09 -3.37 0.19
C LEU A 383 -14.38 -2.06 -0.17
N LEU A 384 -14.09 -1.86 -1.46
CA LEU A 384 -13.46 -0.63 -1.93
C LEU A 384 -14.38 0.58 -1.81
N ARG A 385 -15.69 0.45 -2.07
CA ARG A 385 -16.66 1.54 -1.86
C ARG A 385 -16.76 1.93 -0.39
N ARG A 386 -16.76 0.97 0.53
CA ARG A 386 -16.72 1.25 1.96
C ARG A 386 -15.41 1.97 2.35
N GLY A 387 -14.27 1.50 1.86
CA GLY A 387 -12.97 2.14 2.07
C GLY A 387 -12.94 3.57 1.53
N LEU A 388 -13.55 3.82 0.36
CA LEU A 388 -13.68 5.14 -0.24
C LEU A 388 -14.52 6.07 0.65
N ALA A 389 -15.71 5.64 1.06
CA ALA A 389 -16.61 6.44 1.88
C ALA A 389 -15.97 6.84 3.22
N ILE A 390 -15.25 5.92 3.87
CA ILE A 390 -14.49 6.21 5.09
C ILE A 390 -13.40 7.26 4.81
N SER A 391 -12.62 7.07 3.73
CA SER A 391 -11.54 7.99 3.39
C SER A 391 -12.05 9.39 3.05
N GLU A 392 -13.12 9.52 2.27
CA GLU A 392 -13.72 10.81 1.93
C GLU A 392 -14.28 11.53 3.17
N LYS A 393 -14.95 10.80 4.05
CA LYS A 393 -15.55 11.36 5.27
C LYS A 393 -14.50 11.86 6.26
N THR A 394 -13.41 11.14 6.41
CA THR A 394 -12.42 11.38 7.49
C THR A 394 -11.25 12.24 7.06
N LEU A 395 -10.78 12.08 5.82
CA LEU A 395 -9.62 12.77 5.28
C LEU A 395 -10.01 13.93 4.35
N GLY A 396 -11.26 13.95 3.89
CA GLY A 396 -11.76 14.86 2.87
C GLY A 396 -11.61 14.30 1.44
N PRO A 397 -12.47 14.75 0.50
CA PRO A 397 -12.53 14.19 -0.86
C PRO A 397 -11.29 14.47 -1.71
N GLU A 398 -10.47 15.43 -1.33
CA GLU A 398 -9.25 15.79 -2.06
C GLU A 398 -7.97 15.16 -1.46
N HIS A 399 -8.09 14.25 -0.51
CA HIS A 399 -6.92 13.63 0.11
C HIS A 399 -6.25 12.60 -0.83
N PRO A 400 -4.89 12.48 -0.85
CA PRO A 400 -4.18 11.51 -1.71
C PRO A 400 -4.65 10.06 -1.58
N ASN A 401 -5.04 9.64 -0.38
CA ASN A 401 -5.54 8.28 -0.15
C ASN A 401 -6.89 8.04 -0.86
N VAL A 402 -7.74 9.07 -0.97
CA VAL A 402 -8.99 8.98 -1.75
C VAL A 402 -8.67 8.66 -3.21
N ALA A 403 -7.69 9.35 -3.81
CA ALA A 403 -7.24 9.06 -5.18
C ALA A 403 -6.71 7.63 -5.35
N ALA A 404 -6.03 7.08 -4.33
CA ALA A 404 -5.56 5.69 -4.36
C ALA A 404 -6.74 4.70 -4.35
N VAL A 405 -7.74 4.92 -3.49
CA VAL A 405 -8.93 4.05 -3.43
C VAL A 405 -9.76 4.15 -4.70
N LEU A 406 -9.94 5.35 -5.27
CA LEU A 406 -10.61 5.56 -6.55
C LEU A 406 -9.93 4.79 -7.68
N ASN A 407 -8.61 4.81 -7.72
CA ASN A 407 -7.81 4.05 -8.70
C ASN A 407 -8.04 2.53 -8.57
N ASN A 408 -8.04 1.99 -7.35
CA ASN A 408 -8.27 0.56 -7.11
C ASN A 408 -9.71 0.15 -7.42
N LEU A 409 -10.70 1.00 -7.08
CA LEU A 409 -12.10 0.77 -7.44
C LEU A 409 -12.30 0.77 -8.96
N ALA A 410 -11.66 1.71 -9.66
CA ALA A 410 -11.69 1.75 -11.11
C ALA A 410 -11.11 0.48 -11.73
N THR A 411 -10.01 -0.06 -11.18
CA THR A 411 -9.44 -1.35 -11.64
C THR A 411 -10.47 -2.49 -11.50
N VAL A 412 -11.19 -2.57 -10.38
CA VAL A 412 -12.26 -3.59 -10.22
C VAL A 412 -13.37 -3.41 -11.24
N LEU A 413 -13.78 -2.17 -11.51
CA LEU A 413 -14.82 -1.88 -12.51
C LEU A 413 -14.35 -2.22 -13.94
N GLN A 414 -13.05 -2.00 -14.24
CA GLN A 414 -12.45 -2.40 -15.52
C GLN A 414 -12.51 -3.92 -15.71
N GLU A 415 -12.15 -4.69 -14.69
CA GLU A 415 -12.23 -6.16 -14.72
C GLU A 415 -13.67 -6.67 -14.84
N GLN A 416 -14.66 -5.90 -14.37
CA GLN A 416 -16.08 -6.15 -14.61
C GLN A 416 -16.56 -5.73 -16.02
N GLY A 417 -15.71 -5.09 -16.84
CA GLY A 417 -16.08 -4.51 -18.14
C GLY A 417 -16.87 -3.21 -18.04
N LYS A 418 -16.95 -2.60 -16.85
CA LYS A 418 -17.68 -1.34 -16.58
C LYS A 418 -16.80 -0.11 -16.85
N TYR A 419 -16.23 -0.02 -18.05
CA TYR A 419 -15.24 1.00 -18.40
C TYR A 419 -15.75 2.43 -18.28
N SER A 420 -17.04 2.67 -18.60
CA SER A 420 -17.68 3.97 -18.49
C SER A 420 -17.88 4.45 -17.05
N GLU A 421 -17.94 3.52 -16.09
CA GLU A 421 -18.00 3.85 -14.66
C GLU A 421 -16.60 4.05 -14.08
N ALA A 422 -15.59 3.33 -14.60
CA ALA A 422 -14.19 3.44 -14.16
C ALA A 422 -13.54 4.76 -14.58
N GLU A 423 -13.84 5.26 -15.79
CA GLU A 423 -13.22 6.46 -16.34
C GLU A 423 -13.36 7.71 -15.45
N PRO A 424 -14.55 8.11 -14.97
CA PRO A 424 -14.70 9.28 -14.12
C PRO A 424 -13.95 9.14 -12.78
N LEU A 425 -13.86 7.94 -12.21
CA LEU A 425 -13.10 7.71 -10.97
C LEU A 425 -11.61 7.95 -11.17
N LEU A 426 -11.06 7.47 -12.29
CA LEU A 426 -9.67 7.71 -12.66
C LEU A 426 -9.39 9.20 -12.93
N GLN A 427 -10.33 9.90 -13.59
CA GLN A 427 -10.21 11.34 -13.85
C GLN A 427 -10.19 12.16 -12.54
N VAL A 428 -11.09 11.85 -11.60
CA VAL A 428 -11.10 12.49 -10.27
C VAL A 428 -9.81 12.18 -9.52
N GLY A 429 -9.39 10.91 -9.49
CA GLY A 429 -8.13 10.51 -8.87
C GLY A 429 -6.90 11.23 -9.48
N LEU A 430 -6.89 11.39 -10.81
CA LEU A 430 -5.86 12.15 -11.53
C LEU A 430 -5.85 13.62 -11.10
N ALA A 431 -7.01 14.26 -11.05
CA ALA A 431 -7.14 15.66 -10.66
C ALA A 431 -6.62 15.90 -9.23
N ILE A 432 -6.98 15.03 -8.29
CA ILE A 432 -6.50 15.08 -6.91
C ILE A 432 -4.96 14.98 -6.88
N ARG A 433 -4.38 13.98 -7.55
CA ARG A 433 -2.92 13.77 -7.54
C ARG A 433 -2.16 14.90 -8.22
N VAL A 434 -2.67 15.42 -9.34
CA VAL A 434 -2.05 16.59 -10.01
C VAL A 434 -2.11 17.83 -9.13
N LYS A 435 -3.23 18.07 -8.43
CA LYS A 435 -3.39 19.20 -7.52
C LYS A 435 -2.39 19.16 -6.36
N ILE A 436 -2.16 17.98 -5.78
CA ILE A 436 -1.37 17.83 -4.55
C ILE A 436 0.11 17.67 -4.85
N PHE A 437 0.46 16.84 -5.81
CA PHE A 437 1.84 16.44 -6.08
C PHE A 437 2.44 17.16 -7.29
N GLY A 438 1.61 17.82 -8.10
CA GLY A 438 2.01 18.34 -9.41
C GLY A 438 1.87 17.30 -10.54
N PRO A 439 1.91 17.78 -11.81
CA PRO A 439 1.63 16.94 -12.98
C PRO A 439 2.71 15.89 -13.30
N GLU A 440 3.89 16.00 -12.70
CA GLU A 440 5.06 15.18 -13.01
C GLU A 440 5.41 14.18 -11.88
N HIS A 441 4.47 13.91 -10.98
CA HIS A 441 4.72 12.97 -9.89
C HIS A 441 4.52 11.51 -10.33
N PRO A 442 5.32 10.53 -9.82
CA PRO A 442 5.17 9.10 -10.18
C PRO A 442 3.74 8.56 -9.99
N LEU A 443 3.06 8.96 -8.92
CA LEU A 443 1.68 8.57 -8.67
C LEU A 443 0.68 9.09 -9.73
N VAL A 444 1.00 10.18 -10.44
CA VAL A 444 0.23 10.66 -11.59
C VAL A 444 0.42 9.71 -12.75
N ALA A 445 1.65 9.25 -13.01
CA ALA A 445 1.94 8.26 -14.05
C ALA A 445 1.15 6.96 -13.87
N THR A 446 0.99 6.49 -12.63
CA THR A 446 0.20 5.29 -12.33
C THR A 446 -1.27 5.45 -12.78
N ILE A 447 -1.91 6.57 -12.46
CA ILE A 447 -3.32 6.79 -12.88
C ILE A 447 -3.42 6.98 -14.40
N LEU A 448 -2.47 7.68 -15.02
CA LEU A 448 -2.42 7.81 -16.47
C LEU A 448 -2.31 6.46 -17.17
N SER A 449 -1.50 5.53 -16.64
CA SER A 449 -1.41 4.15 -17.14
C SER A 449 -2.75 3.40 -17.01
N ASN A 450 -3.48 3.56 -15.90
CA ASN A 450 -4.78 2.93 -15.72
C ASN A 450 -5.86 3.55 -16.59
N LEU A 451 -5.80 4.86 -16.85
CA LEU A 451 -6.64 5.52 -17.86
C LEU A 451 -6.34 4.98 -19.27
N ALA A 452 -5.06 4.84 -19.62
CA ALA A 452 -4.65 4.26 -20.88
C ALA A 452 -5.20 2.84 -21.05
N GLU A 453 -5.12 2.00 -20.01
CA GLU A 453 -5.68 0.64 -20.01
C GLU A 453 -7.22 0.67 -20.18
N ASN A 454 -7.89 1.61 -19.52
CA ASN A 454 -9.33 1.80 -19.69
C ASN A 454 -9.70 2.13 -21.13
N PHE A 455 -8.96 3.01 -21.79
CA PHE A 455 -9.18 3.36 -23.19
C PHE A 455 -8.80 2.23 -24.13
N ARG A 456 -7.69 1.52 -23.89
CA ARG A 456 -7.29 0.34 -24.65
C ARG A 456 -8.39 -0.73 -24.64
N SER A 457 -8.96 -1.01 -23.47
CA SER A 457 -10.04 -1.99 -23.30
C SER A 457 -11.33 -1.59 -24.00
N GLN A 458 -11.56 -0.29 -24.21
CA GLN A 458 -12.64 0.23 -25.04
C GLN A 458 -12.33 0.24 -26.54
N GLY A 459 -11.12 -0.14 -26.97
CA GLY A 459 -10.66 -0.05 -28.36
C GLY A 459 -10.27 1.35 -28.83
N LYS A 460 -10.14 2.30 -27.90
CA LYS A 460 -9.69 3.70 -28.15
C LYS A 460 -8.17 3.78 -28.08
N TYR A 461 -7.49 3.16 -29.05
CA TYR A 461 -6.05 2.94 -28.99
C TYR A 461 -5.24 4.24 -29.04
N LYS A 462 -5.64 5.24 -29.84
CA LYS A 462 -4.91 6.53 -29.93
C LYS A 462 -4.90 7.31 -28.62
N GLU A 463 -6.04 7.33 -27.92
CA GLU A 463 -6.16 7.95 -26.61
C GLU A 463 -5.28 7.20 -25.59
N ALA A 464 -5.34 5.86 -25.62
CA ALA A 464 -4.52 5.01 -24.76
C ALA A 464 -3.02 5.27 -24.97
N GLU A 465 -2.56 5.36 -26.22
CA GLU A 465 -1.17 5.61 -26.58
C GLU A 465 -0.66 6.93 -25.99
N SER A 466 -1.43 7.99 -26.12
CA SER A 466 -1.10 9.31 -25.56
C SER A 466 -0.89 9.27 -24.04
N PHE A 467 -1.79 8.59 -23.31
CA PHE A 467 -1.68 8.45 -21.86
C PHE A 467 -0.50 7.58 -21.44
N TYR A 468 -0.22 6.47 -22.13
CA TYR A 468 0.95 5.64 -21.84
C TYR A 468 2.27 6.36 -22.09
N HIS A 469 2.38 7.12 -23.18
CA HIS A 469 3.59 7.93 -23.44
C HIS A 469 3.82 8.98 -22.36
N ARG A 470 2.75 9.65 -21.92
CA ARG A 470 2.86 10.61 -20.83
C ARG A 470 3.25 9.94 -19.50
N ALA A 471 2.65 8.79 -19.18
CA ALA A 471 3.00 8.03 -17.99
C ALA A 471 4.48 7.58 -18.00
N LEU A 472 4.93 7.07 -19.15
CA LEU A 472 6.33 6.66 -19.36
C LEU A 472 7.30 7.83 -19.19
N ALA A 473 7.02 8.98 -19.82
CA ALA A 473 7.89 10.15 -19.73
C ALA A 473 8.01 10.67 -18.29
N ILE A 474 6.91 10.69 -17.52
CA ILE A 474 6.94 11.08 -16.11
C ILE A 474 7.79 10.08 -15.31
N SER A 475 7.59 8.78 -15.50
CA SER A 475 8.31 7.74 -14.75
C SER A 475 9.82 7.76 -15.06
N GLU A 476 10.20 7.91 -16.31
CA GLU A 476 11.62 8.03 -16.71
C GLU A 476 12.30 9.27 -16.11
N LYS A 477 11.60 10.40 -16.08
CA LYS A 477 12.11 11.66 -15.52
C LYS A 477 12.31 11.59 -14.01
N THR A 478 11.36 10.99 -13.30
CA THR A 478 11.32 11.05 -11.82
C THR A 478 12.02 9.90 -11.15
N LEU A 479 11.85 8.69 -11.68
CA LEU A 479 12.41 7.47 -11.11
C LEU A 479 13.73 7.06 -11.80
N GLY A 480 13.94 7.56 -13.00
CA GLY A 480 15.05 7.17 -13.87
C GLY A 480 14.66 6.11 -14.89
N PRO A 481 15.40 6.05 -16.05
CA PRO A 481 15.03 5.20 -17.18
C PRO A 481 15.21 3.68 -16.93
N GLU A 482 15.87 3.31 -15.84
CA GLU A 482 16.15 1.92 -15.46
C GLU A 482 15.29 1.44 -14.27
N HIS A 483 14.28 2.22 -13.87
CA HIS A 483 13.41 1.83 -12.75
C HIS A 483 12.43 0.71 -13.15
N PRO A 484 12.12 -0.28 -12.28
CA PRO A 484 11.16 -1.36 -12.58
C PRO A 484 9.78 -0.87 -13.06
N VAL A 485 9.28 0.24 -12.51
CA VAL A 485 8.03 0.87 -12.96
C VAL A 485 8.10 1.28 -14.43
N VAL A 486 9.25 1.76 -14.92
CA VAL A 486 9.44 2.10 -16.33
C VAL A 486 9.31 0.84 -17.20
N ALA A 487 9.87 -0.29 -16.76
CA ALA A 487 9.69 -1.57 -17.45
C ALA A 487 8.21 -1.97 -17.54
N SER A 488 7.44 -1.78 -16.47
CA SER A 488 5.99 -2.05 -16.48
C SER A 488 5.23 -1.14 -17.46
N MET A 489 5.57 0.15 -17.53
CA MET A 489 5.00 1.08 -18.53
C MET A 489 5.34 0.68 -19.96
N LEU A 490 6.60 0.27 -20.21
CA LEU A 490 7.04 -0.24 -21.52
C LEU A 490 6.29 -1.50 -21.94
N ILE A 491 5.99 -2.40 -21.00
CA ILE A 491 5.19 -3.60 -21.28
C ILE A 491 3.77 -3.23 -21.67
N ASN A 492 3.12 -2.35 -20.92
CA ASN A 492 1.76 -1.93 -21.21
C ASN A 492 1.65 -1.23 -22.57
N LEU A 493 2.59 -0.33 -22.87
CA LEU A 493 2.69 0.30 -24.18
C LEU A 493 3.00 -0.72 -25.29
N GLY A 494 3.88 -1.69 -25.00
CA GLY A 494 4.20 -2.79 -25.93
C GLY A 494 2.97 -3.64 -26.26
N ILE A 495 2.13 -3.95 -25.29
CA ILE A 495 0.85 -4.67 -25.49
C ILE A 495 -0.11 -3.83 -26.35
N LEU A 496 -0.16 -2.52 -26.13
CA LEU A 496 -1.00 -1.62 -26.92
C LEU A 496 -0.58 -1.64 -28.41
N VAL A 497 0.70 -1.33 -28.70
CA VAL A 497 1.19 -1.22 -30.07
C VAL A 497 1.18 -2.60 -30.79
N TRP A 498 1.34 -3.69 -30.02
CA TRP A 498 1.14 -5.04 -30.52
C TRP A 498 -0.33 -5.27 -30.95
N SER A 499 -1.31 -4.78 -30.16
CA SER A 499 -2.73 -4.89 -30.49
C SER A 499 -3.09 -4.12 -31.76
N GLU A 500 -2.32 -3.10 -32.14
CA GLU A 500 -2.44 -2.35 -33.39
C GLU A 500 -1.69 -3.01 -34.57
N GLY A 501 -1.06 -4.16 -34.35
CA GLY A 501 -0.28 -4.89 -35.36
C GLY A 501 1.14 -4.37 -35.58
N GLN A 502 1.62 -3.45 -34.75
CA GLN A 502 2.96 -2.86 -34.83
C GLN A 502 4.01 -3.77 -34.18
N THR A 503 4.18 -4.97 -34.71
CA THR A 503 4.98 -6.07 -34.11
C THR A 503 6.42 -5.67 -33.79
N SER A 504 7.08 -4.91 -34.68
CA SER A 504 8.48 -4.51 -34.45
C SER A 504 8.64 -3.46 -33.36
N ALA A 505 7.68 -2.54 -33.23
CA ALA A 505 7.67 -1.57 -32.14
C ALA A 505 7.43 -2.25 -30.80
N ALA A 506 6.49 -3.20 -30.74
CA ALA A 506 6.22 -3.99 -29.54
C ALA A 506 7.47 -4.76 -29.06
N GLU A 507 8.16 -5.41 -29.99
CA GLU A 507 9.42 -6.11 -29.67
C GLU A 507 10.46 -5.19 -29.05
N ALA A 508 10.70 -4.02 -29.62
CA ALA A 508 11.68 -3.06 -29.10
C ALA A 508 11.34 -2.63 -27.65
N LEU A 509 10.05 -2.39 -27.38
CA LEU A 509 9.57 -2.04 -26.03
C LEU A 509 9.75 -3.19 -25.04
N PHE A 510 9.41 -4.42 -25.42
CA PHE A 510 9.58 -5.59 -24.56
C PHE A 510 11.05 -5.91 -24.31
N ARG A 511 11.95 -5.79 -25.31
CA ARG A 511 13.39 -5.98 -25.13
C ARG A 511 13.99 -4.95 -24.17
N ARG A 512 13.56 -3.68 -24.27
CA ARG A 512 13.96 -2.64 -23.31
C ARG A 512 13.47 -2.95 -21.91
N ALA A 513 12.21 -3.36 -21.76
CA ALA A 513 11.65 -3.77 -20.46
C ALA A 513 12.41 -4.96 -19.86
N LEU A 514 12.78 -5.95 -20.70
CA LEU A 514 13.57 -7.11 -20.29
C LEU A 514 14.92 -6.70 -19.73
N ALA A 515 15.65 -5.85 -20.46
CA ALA A 515 16.98 -5.37 -20.03
C ALA A 515 16.92 -4.62 -18.68
N ILE A 516 15.90 -3.79 -18.46
CA ILE A 516 15.70 -3.09 -17.18
C ILE A 516 15.47 -4.10 -16.06
N ARG A 517 14.54 -5.04 -16.23
CA ARG A 517 14.22 -6.04 -15.21
C ARG A 517 15.38 -6.96 -14.90
N GLU A 518 16.07 -7.44 -15.92
CA GLU A 518 17.26 -8.28 -15.73
C GLU A 518 18.35 -7.58 -14.91
N LYS A 519 18.59 -6.30 -15.19
CA LYS A 519 19.58 -5.49 -14.46
C LYS A 519 19.22 -5.26 -13.00
N VAL A 520 17.92 -4.98 -12.70
CA VAL A 520 17.49 -4.54 -11.38
C VAL A 520 17.04 -5.70 -10.51
N LEU A 521 16.30 -6.65 -11.07
CA LEU A 521 15.70 -7.75 -10.34
C LEU A 521 16.51 -9.05 -10.45
N GLY A 522 17.34 -9.16 -11.48
CA GLY A 522 18.09 -10.37 -11.82
C GLY A 522 17.33 -11.30 -12.76
N PRO A 523 18.06 -12.26 -13.40
CA PRO A 523 17.52 -13.11 -14.47
C PRO A 523 16.48 -14.13 -14.00
N GLU A 524 16.39 -14.40 -12.71
CA GLU A 524 15.51 -15.42 -12.13
C GLU A 524 14.22 -14.87 -11.51
N HIS A 525 14.05 -13.55 -11.55
CA HIS A 525 12.88 -12.92 -10.94
C HIS A 525 11.59 -13.25 -11.73
N PRO A 526 10.46 -13.59 -11.05
CA PRO A 526 9.19 -13.96 -11.71
C PRO A 526 8.68 -12.95 -12.75
N GLU A 527 8.94 -11.68 -12.57
CA GLU A 527 8.56 -10.64 -13.53
C GLU A 527 9.30 -10.73 -14.87
N MET A 528 10.47 -11.40 -14.92
CA MET A 528 11.17 -11.71 -16.17
C MET A 528 10.32 -12.61 -17.07
N ALA A 529 9.66 -13.60 -16.47
CA ALA A 529 8.85 -14.56 -17.21
C ALA A 529 7.69 -13.90 -17.97
N LEU A 530 7.09 -12.84 -17.42
CA LEU A 530 6.03 -12.09 -18.10
C LEU A 530 6.55 -11.43 -19.39
N VAL A 531 7.72 -10.80 -19.31
CA VAL A 531 8.32 -10.12 -20.50
C VAL A 531 8.77 -11.13 -21.54
N LEU A 532 9.39 -12.23 -21.10
CA LEU A 532 9.79 -13.33 -21.97
C LEU A 532 8.57 -13.94 -22.70
N SER A 533 7.46 -14.12 -22.00
CA SER A 533 6.21 -14.62 -22.58
C SER A 533 5.62 -13.65 -23.64
N ASN A 534 5.70 -12.34 -23.40
CA ASN A 534 5.26 -11.34 -24.37
C ASN A 534 6.19 -11.31 -25.61
N LEU A 535 7.49 -11.41 -25.43
CA LEU A 535 8.44 -11.54 -26.54
C LEU A 535 8.20 -12.83 -27.33
N ALA A 536 7.98 -13.94 -26.64
CA ALA A 536 7.67 -15.22 -27.29
C ALA A 536 6.38 -15.13 -28.14
N MET A 537 5.37 -14.38 -27.68
CA MET A 537 4.15 -14.13 -28.45
C MET A 537 4.43 -13.33 -29.73
N VAL A 538 5.32 -12.35 -29.67
CA VAL A 538 5.76 -11.58 -30.84
C VAL A 538 6.46 -12.50 -31.87
N GLU A 539 7.38 -13.34 -31.42
CA GLU A 539 8.09 -14.28 -32.29
C GLU A 539 7.15 -15.36 -32.85
N HIS A 540 6.15 -15.79 -32.08
CA HIS A 540 5.13 -16.73 -32.55
C HIS A 540 4.32 -16.16 -33.73
N VAL A 541 3.86 -14.90 -33.62
CA VAL A 541 3.12 -14.24 -34.71
C VAL A 541 3.98 -14.03 -35.95
N ARG A 542 5.29 -13.90 -35.82
CA ARG A 542 6.26 -13.84 -36.93
C ARG A 542 6.58 -15.20 -37.54
N HIS A 543 5.98 -16.27 -37.00
CA HIS A 543 6.29 -17.65 -37.35
C HIS A 543 7.73 -18.12 -37.03
N ASN A 544 8.42 -17.38 -36.13
CA ASN A 544 9.74 -17.77 -35.61
C ASN A 544 9.54 -18.76 -34.44
N TYR A 545 9.00 -19.94 -34.76
CA TYR A 545 8.54 -20.91 -33.77
C TYR A 545 9.64 -21.41 -32.83
N ALA A 546 10.88 -21.56 -33.33
CA ALA A 546 12.01 -22.01 -32.50
C ALA A 546 12.36 -20.98 -31.41
N ASP A 547 12.42 -19.69 -31.76
CA ASP A 547 12.71 -18.62 -30.82
C ASP A 547 11.56 -18.43 -29.83
N ALA A 548 10.31 -18.48 -30.32
CA ALA A 548 9.12 -18.42 -29.45
C ALA A 548 9.12 -19.58 -28.44
N GLU A 549 9.42 -20.80 -28.88
CA GLU A 549 9.50 -21.97 -28.00
C GLU A 549 10.59 -21.81 -26.93
N SER A 550 11.75 -21.33 -27.33
CA SER A 550 12.89 -21.08 -26.44
C SER A 550 12.52 -20.06 -25.34
N LEU A 551 11.91 -18.93 -25.75
CA LEU A 551 11.48 -17.88 -24.85
C LEU A 551 10.38 -18.34 -23.88
N TYR A 552 9.37 -19.07 -24.36
CA TYR A 552 8.33 -19.63 -23.47
C TYR A 552 8.90 -20.64 -22.47
N LYS A 553 9.82 -21.54 -22.91
CA LYS A 553 10.49 -22.47 -22.01
C LYS A 553 11.35 -21.76 -20.99
N HIS A 554 12.04 -20.69 -21.37
CA HIS A 554 12.81 -19.85 -20.45
C HIS A 554 11.86 -19.21 -19.41
N ALA A 555 10.74 -18.64 -19.87
CA ALA A 555 9.72 -18.08 -18.96
C ALA A 555 9.20 -19.12 -17.96
N LEU A 556 8.88 -20.34 -18.43
CA LEU A 556 8.41 -21.42 -17.56
C LEU A 556 9.48 -21.87 -16.57
N ASN A 557 10.76 -21.95 -16.98
CA ASN A 557 11.87 -22.30 -16.11
C ASN A 557 12.07 -21.28 -14.97
N VAL A 558 11.85 -20.00 -15.24
CA VAL A 558 11.85 -18.96 -14.18
C VAL A 558 10.75 -19.23 -13.17
N TRP A 559 9.54 -19.57 -13.60
CA TRP A 559 8.44 -19.93 -12.71
C TRP A 559 8.69 -21.23 -11.94
N ASP A 560 9.30 -22.24 -12.55
CA ASP A 560 9.53 -23.55 -11.92
C ASP A 560 10.59 -23.50 -10.80
N LYS A 561 11.43 -22.46 -10.74
CA LYS A 561 12.37 -22.22 -9.64
C LYS A 561 11.69 -21.80 -8.34
N GLU A 562 10.51 -21.21 -8.42
CA GLU A 562 9.67 -20.79 -7.29
C GLU A 562 8.31 -21.53 -7.36
N PRO A 563 8.27 -22.86 -7.11
CA PRO A 563 7.08 -23.68 -7.35
C PRO A 563 5.89 -23.35 -6.46
N GLN A 564 6.11 -22.60 -5.37
CA GLN A 564 5.04 -22.01 -4.55
C GLN A 564 4.36 -20.83 -5.22
N VAL A 565 5.03 -20.13 -6.15
CA VAL A 565 4.51 -18.96 -6.85
C VAL A 565 3.73 -19.39 -8.08
N GLN A 566 2.58 -20.04 -7.86
CA GLN A 566 1.65 -20.31 -8.94
C GLN A 566 0.83 -19.04 -9.22
N SER A 567 1.06 -18.43 -10.40
CA SER A 567 0.38 -17.20 -10.80
C SER A 567 -0.50 -17.42 -12.04
N LEU A 568 -1.44 -16.49 -12.27
CA LEU A 568 -2.22 -16.49 -13.51
C LEU A 568 -1.33 -16.28 -14.75
N SER A 569 -0.25 -15.52 -14.60
CA SER A 569 0.73 -15.32 -15.66
C SER A 569 1.47 -16.62 -16.04
N PHE A 570 1.77 -17.46 -15.06
CA PHE A 570 2.31 -18.80 -15.30
C PHE A 570 1.33 -19.66 -16.11
N ALA A 571 0.07 -19.72 -15.68
CA ALA A 571 -0.97 -20.45 -16.41
C ALA A 571 -1.18 -19.89 -17.83
N GLN A 572 -1.08 -18.57 -18.02
CA GLN A 572 -1.17 -17.95 -19.33
C GLN A 572 0.03 -18.31 -20.23
N THR A 573 1.24 -18.36 -19.67
CA THR A 573 2.45 -18.79 -20.40
C THR A 573 2.34 -20.25 -20.86
N LEU A 574 1.82 -21.15 -20.00
CA LEU A 574 1.51 -22.53 -20.40
C LEU A 574 0.52 -22.58 -21.56
N GLN A 575 -0.56 -21.78 -21.51
CA GLN A 575 -1.54 -21.71 -22.60
C GLN A 575 -0.93 -21.17 -23.89
N ASN A 576 -0.08 -20.15 -23.82
CA ASN A 576 0.55 -19.57 -25.00
C ASN A 576 1.52 -20.56 -25.67
N LEU A 577 2.33 -21.29 -24.89
CA LEU A 577 3.17 -22.37 -25.40
C LEU A 577 2.31 -23.51 -25.97
N GLY A 578 1.20 -23.84 -25.32
CA GLY A 578 0.24 -24.81 -25.84
C GLY A 578 -0.34 -24.40 -27.19
N VAL A 579 -0.66 -23.12 -27.39
CA VAL A 579 -1.10 -22.58 -28.69
C VAL A 579 0.02 -22.67 -29.75
N LEU A 580 1.27 -22.35 -29.39
CA LEU A 580 2.42 -22.51 -30.28
C LEU A 580 2.55 -23.94 -30.73
N TYR A 581 2.47 -24.93 -29.87
CA TYR A 581 2.52 -26.35 -30.19
C TYR A 581 1.32 -26.80 -31.03
N PHE A 582 0.15 -26.27 -30.74
CA PHE A 582 -1.06 -26.53 -31.55
C PHE A 582 -0.88 -26.07 -32.99
N ASP A 583 -0.32 -24.87 -33.23
CA ASP A 583 -0.05 -24.34 -34.55
C ASP A 583 1.05 -25.15 -35.28
N GLN A 584 1.98 -25.75 -34.54
CA GLN A 584 2.97 -26.72 -35.06
C GLN A 584 2.38 -28.13 -35.25
N ARG A 585 1.09 -28.34 -34.99
CA ARG A 585 0.41 -29.66 -35.02
C ARG A 585 0.92 -30.67 -33.99
N LYS A 586 1.61 -30.22 -32.96
CA LYS A 586 2.06 -31.04 -31.83
C LYS A 586 0.92 -31.09 -30.79
N TYR A 587 -0.18 -31.79 -31.15
CA TYR A 587 -1.44 -31.69 -30.37
C TYR A 587 -1.34 -32.37 -29.00
N ASP A 588 -0.48 -33.38 -28.84
CA ASP A 588 -0.27 -34.08 -27.57
C ASP A 588 0.41 -33.18 -26.56
N GLU A 589 1.46 -32.50 -26.95
CA GLU A 589 2.19 -31.55 -26.12
C GLU A 589 1.31 -30.33 -25.80
N ALA A 590 0.53 -29.87 -26.76
CA ALA A 590 -0.43 -28.79 -26.55
C ALA A 590 -1.49 -29.16 -25.50
N GLY A 591 -2.05 -30.37 -25.61
CA GLY A 591 -3.06 -30.89 -24.67
C GLY A 591 -2.52 -30.96 -23.24
N ALA A 592 -1.32 -31.50 -23.04
CA ALA A 592 -0.67 -31.58 -21.73
C ALA A 592 -0.46 -30.19 -21.09
N LEU A 593 -0.08 -29.19 -21.88
CA LEU A 593 0.10 -27.82 -21.39
C LEU A 593 -1.24 -27.15 -21.03
N PHE A 594 -2.27 -27.37 -21.84
CA PHE A 594 -3.61 -26.83 -21.53
C PHE A 594 -4.21 -27.48 -20.27
N GLU A 595 -4.02 -28.78 -20.07
CA GLU A 595 -4.46 -29.48 -18.84
C GLU A 595 -3.75 -28.94 -17.61
N ARG A 596 -2.41 -28.74 -17.68
CA ARG A 596 -1.64 -28.11 -16.60
C ARG A 596 -2.13 -26.69 -16.32
N ALA A 597 -2.46 -25.92 -17.37
CA ALA A 597 -3.00 -24.57 -17.23
C ALA A 597 -4.39 -24.56 -16.57
N VAL A 598 -5.26 -25.51 -16.90
CA VAL A 598 -6.57 -25.71 -16.24
C VAL A 598 -6.36 -25.96 -14.74
N THR A 599 -5.51 -26.93 -14.39
CA THR A 599 -5.21 -27.28 -13.00
C THR A 599 -4.74 -26.09 -12.19
N VAL A 600 -3.82 -25.29 -12.72
CA VAL A 600 -3.30 -24.09 -12.06
C VAL A 600 -4.41 -23.05 -11.87
N LYS A 601 -5.22 -22.78 -12.89
CA LYS A 601 -6.32 -21.81 -12.82
C LYS A 601 -7.41 -22.27 -11.85
N GLU A 602 -7.75 -23.56 -11.82
CA GLU A 602 -8.72 -24.10 -10.85
C GLU A 602 -8.24 -23.93 -9.41
N LYS A 603 -6.96 -24.17 -9.16
CA LYS A 603 -6.37 -24.00 -7.83
C LYS A 603 -6.40 -22.53 -7.36
N LEU A 604 -6.12 -21.58 -8.27
CA LEU A 604 -6.04 -20.15 -7.94
C LEU A 604 -7.41 -19.47 -7.87
N LEU A 605 -8.30 -19.79 -8.79
CA LEU A 605 -9.54 -19.04 -9.02
C LEU A 605 -10.81 -19.85 -8.61
N GLY A 606 -10.65 -21.14 -8.36
CA GLY A 606 -11.79 -22.05 -8.17
C GLY A 606 -12.37 -22.57 -9.50
N GLN A 607 -13.08 -23.69 -9.42
CA GLN A 607 -13.54 -24.45 -10.60
C GLN A 607 -14.59 -23.76 -11.47
N GLU A 608 -15.32 -22.79 -10.91
CA GLU A 608 -16.43 -22.08 -11.59
C GLU A 608 -15.99 -20.71 -12.18
N HIS A 609 -14.70 -20.41 -12.22
CA HIS A 609 -14.22 -19.14 -12.71
C HIS A 609 -14.19 -19.07 -14.25
N PRO A 610 -14.57 -17.95 -14.91
CA PRO A 610 -14.56 -17.81 -16.37
C PRO A 610 -13.22 -18.08 -17.06
N GLU A 611 -12.10 -17.76 -16.40
CA GLU A 611 -10.75 -18.08 -16.91
C GLU A 611 -10.49 -19.59 -16.97
N VAL A 612 -11.08 -20.38 -16.08
CA VAL A 612 -11.04 -21.84 -16.15
C VAL A 612 -11.80 -22.33 -17.37
N ALA A 613 -12.97 -21.74 -17.66
CA ALA A 613 -13.73 -22.08 -18.85
C ALA A 613 -12.96 -21.81 -20.16
N ARG A 614 -12.22 -20.71 -20.23
CA ARG A 614 -11.36 -20.39 -21.40
C ARG A 614 -10.21 -21.41 -21.55
N ALA A 615 -9.64 -21.86 -20.43
CA ALA A 615 -8.60 -22.90 -20.46
C ALA A 615 -9.16 -24.26 -20.88
N LEU A 616 -10.34 -24.65 -20.37
CA LEU A 616 -11.05 -25.87 -20.76
C LEU A 616 -11.41 -25.85 -22.26
N SER A 617 -11.80 -24.71 -22.81
CA SER A 617 -12.06 -24.59 -24.27
C SER A 617 -10.79 -24.84 -25.10
N LYS A 618 -9.60 -24.42 -24.63
CA LYS A 618 -8.35 -24.72 -25.31
C LYS A 618 -7.97 -26.22 -25.20
N LEU A 619 -8.19 -26.83 -24.04
CA LEU A 619 -8.00 -28.27 -23.85
C LEU A 619 -8.90 -29.06 -24.81
N ALA A 620 -10.20 -28.74 -24.84
CA ALA A 620 -11.14 -29.36 -25.76
C ALA A 620 -10.72 -29.18 -27.23
N MET A 621 -10.15 -28.04 -27.60
CA MET A 621 -9.62 -27.81 -28.95
C MET A 621 -8.48 -28.77 -29.30
N ALA A 622 -7.57 -29.01 -28.36
CA ALA A 622 -6.48 -29.97 -28.56
C ALA A 622 -7.01 -31.42 -28.68
N ASP A 623 -7.93 -31.83 -27.84
CA ASP A 623 -8.54 -33.16 -27.90
C ASP A 623 -9.30 -33.40 -29.19
N LEU A 624 -10.02 -32.38 -29.66
CA LEU A 624 -10.70 -32.41 -30.95
C LEU A 624 -9.71 -32.58 -32.13
N ALA A 625 -8.57 -31.88 -32.09
CA ALA A 625 -7.53 -31.99 -33.11
C ALA A 625 -6.84 -33.37 -33.15
N ARG A 626 -6.79 -34.04 -31.99
CA ARG A 626 -6.32 -35.42 -31.80
C ARG A 626 -7.32 -36.47 -32.25
N GLY A 627 -8.58 -36.06 -32.42
CA GLY A 627 -9.69 -36.98 -32.67
C GLY A 627 -10.29 -37.64 -31.42
N TYR A 628 -9.94 -37.16 -30.24
CA TYR A 628 -10.43 -37.65 -28.94
C TYR A 628 -11.77 -36.99 -28.60
N TYR A 629 -12.81 -37.33 -29.40
CA TYR A 629 -14.11 -36.64 -29.32
C TYR A 629 -14.87 -36.92 -28.01
N ALA A 630 -14.68 -38.09 -27.42
CA ALA A 630 -15.31 -38.47 -26.14
C ALA A 630 -14.67 -37.69 -24.99
N GLU A 631 -13.36 -37.56 -24.99
CA GLU A 631 -12.59 -36.82 -23.98
C GLU A 631 -12.86 -35.32 -24.05
N ALA A 632 -13.06 -34.76 -25.24
CA ALA A 632 -13.37 -33.34 -25.47
C ALA A 632 -14.76 -32.92 -24.92
N GLU A 633 -15.68 -33.86 -24.71
CA GLU A 633 -17.05 -33.55 -24.29
C GLU A 633 -17.10 -32.93 -22.90
N SER A 634 -16.44 -33.52 -21.91
CA SER A 634 -16.44 -33.03 -20.53
C SER A 634 -15.87 -31.61 -20.40
N PRO A 635 -14.70 -31.27 -20.94
CA PRO A 635 -14.21 -29.88 -20.96
C PRO A 635 -15.15 -28.89 -21.63
N CYS A 636 -15.80 -29.27 -22.74
CA CYS A 636 -16.78 -28.41 -23.41
C CYS A 636 -18.00 -28.12 -22.55
N GLN A 637 -18.58 -29.16 -21.93
CA GLN A 637 -19.75 -29.02 -21.04
C GLN A 637 -19.43 -28.13 -19.84
N ARG A 638 -18.29 -28.37 -19.19
CA ARG A 638 -17.86 -27.55 -18.05
C ARG A 638 -17.63 -26.09 -18.45
N ALA A 639 -16.91 -25.86 -19.55
CA ALA A 639 -16.67 -24.50 -20.06
C ALA A 639 -17.97 -23.76 -20.32
N LEU A 640 -18.92 -24.41 -21.00
CA LEU A 640 -20.24 -23.83 -21.28
C LEU A 640 -21.00 -23.54 -19.98
N GLY A 641 -21.08 -24.49 -19.06
CA GLY A 641 -21.78 -24.31 -17.79
C GLY A 641 -21.25 -23.15 -16.94
N ILE A 642 -19.94 -22.96 -16.91
CA ILE A 642 -19.30 -21.85 -16.21
C ILE A 642 -19.64 -20.51 -16.90
N LEU A 643 -19.49 -20.42 -18.24
CA LEU A 643 -19.75 -19.18 -18.98
C LEU A 643 -21.21 -18.76 -18.95
N GLU A 644 -22.16 -19.70 -18.86
CA GLU A 644 -23.58 -19.39 -18.73
C GLU A 644 -23.94 -18.78 -17.38
N LYS A 645 -23.23 -19.16 -16.32
CA LYS A 645 -23.42 -18.63 -14.97
C LYS A 645 -22.68 -17.30 -14.76
N SER A 646 -21.67 -16.99 -15.60
CA SER A 646 -20.84 -15.81 -15.41
C SER A 646 -21.60 -14.50 -15.64
N SER A 647 -21.28 -13.48 -14.84
CA SER A 647 -21.80 -12.12 -14.99
C SER A 647 -20.65 -11.11 -14.78
N PRO A 648 -20.43 -10.19 -15.72
CA PRO A 648 -21.12 -10.01 -16.99
C PRO A 648 -20.84 -11.16 -17.98
N ARG A 649 -21.75 -11.40 -18.94
CA ARG A 649 -21.58 -12.47 -19.92
C ARG A 649 -20.51 -12.15 -20.95
N ASP A 650 -19.50 -13.00 -21.05
CA ASP A 650 -18.53 -12.99 -22.14
C ASP A 650 -19.12 -13.67 -23.38
N TYR A 651 -19.83 -12.90 -24.19
CA TYR A 651 -20.47 -13.43 -25.40
C TYR A 651 -19.50 -14.07 -26.41
N PRO A 652 -18.29 -13.51 -26.68
CA PRO A 652 -17.31 -14.18 -27.52
C PRO A 652 -16.90 -15.55 -27.02
N ALA A 653 -16.56 -15.69 -25.74
CA ALA A 653 -16.18 -16.97 -25.15
C ALA A 653 -17.36 -17.96 -25.15
N LEU A 654 -18.57 -17.48 -24.81
CA LEU A 654 -19.78 -18.31 -24.81
C LEU A 654 -20.13 -18.83 -26.21
N ILE A 655 -20.02 -18.01 -27.24
CA ILE A 655 -20.22 -18.41 -28.64
C ILE A 655 -19.17 -19.46 -29.05
N GLY A 656 -17.90 -19.27 -28.64
CA GLY A 656 -16.82 -20.21 -28.88
C GLY A 656 -17.09 -21.58 -28.24
N ALA A 657 -17.45 -21.60 -26.96
CA ALA A 657 -17.77 -22.83 -26.24
C ALA A 657 -18.97 -23.58 -26.84
N LEU A 658 -20.05 -22.86 -27.18
CA LEU A 658 -21.24 -23.43 -27.85
C LEU A 658 -20.85 -24.06 -29.18
N THR A 659 -20.06 -23.36 -30.01
CA THR A 659 -19.64 -23.86 -31.33
C THR A 659 -18.73 -25.08 -31.20
N GLN A 660 -17.79 -25.08 -30.28
CA GLN A 660 -16.92 -26.22 -30.00
C GLN A 660 -17.72 -27.45 -29.53
N TYR A 661 -18.64 -27.25 -28.59
CA TYR A 661 -19.43 -28.36 -28.07
C TYR A 661 -20.37 -28.92 -29.15
N ALA A 662 -20.99 -28.06 -29.95
CA ALA A 662 -21.80 -28.50 -31.10
C ALA A 662 -20.96 -29.37 -32.07
N TRP A 663 -19.71 -29.01 -32.32
CA TRP A 663 -18.81 -29.81 -33.16
C TRP A 663 -18.46 -31.18 -32.56
N VAL A 664 -18.22 -31.28 -31.25
CA VAL A 664 -18.07 -32.56 -30.53
C VAL A 664 -19.31 -33.43 -30.73
N LEU A 665 -20.50 -32.87 -30.53
CA LEU A 665 -21.76 -33.59 -30.65
C LEU A 665 -22.01 -34.06 -32.09
N GLN A 666 -21.65 -33.30 -33.09
CA GLN A 666 -21.68 -33.73 -34.50
C GLN A 666 -20.78 -34.95 -34.74
N LYS A 667 -19.55 -34.92 -34.21
CA LYS A 667 -18.58 -36.03 -34.33
C LYS A 667 -19.01 -37.30 -33.59
N THR A 668 -19.72 -37.13 -32.50
CA THR A 668 -20.31 -38.24 -31.69
C THR A 668 -21.71 -38.66 -32.17
N LYS A 669 -22.15 -38.17 -33.34
CA LYS A 669 -23.42 -38.51 -34.01
C LYS A 669 -24.69 -38.01 -33.28
N ARG A 670 -24.57 -37.06 -32.37
CA ARG A 670 -25.68 -36.41 -31.63
C ARG A 670 -26.13 -35.11 -32.34
N LYS A 671 -26.60 -35.23 -33.60
CA LYS A 671 -26.87 -34.09 -34.48
C LYS A 671 -27.96 -33.14 -33.94
N ALA A 672 -29.05 -33.66 -33.38
CA ALA A 672 -30.13 -32.82 -32.85
C ALA A 672 -29.67 -31.90 -31.72
N GLU A 673 -28.81 -32.40 -30.83
CA GLU A 673 -28.24 -31.61 -29.75
C GLU A 673 -27.23 -30.57 -30.28
N ALA A 674 -26.48 -30.92 -31.30
CA ALA A 674 -25.57 -30.00 -31.96
C ALA A 674 -26.29 -28.81 -32.60
N GLU A 675 -27.37 -29.05 -33.33
CA GLU A 675 -28.20 -28.02 -33.95
C GLU A 675 -28.83 -27.05 -32.95
N LEU A 676 -29.19 -27.56 -31.74
CA LEU A 676 -29.68 -26.72 -30.65
C LEU A 676 -28.59 -25.74 -30.16
N LEU A 677 -27.35 -26.24 -29.97
CA LEU A 677 -26.23 -25.38 -29.53
C LEU A 677 -25.83 -24.36 -30.59
N GLU A 678 -25.84 -24.75 -31.86
CA GLU A 678 -25.58 -23.83 -32.99
C GLU A 678 -26.62 -22.70 -33.05
N THR A 679 -27.91 -23.06 -32.88
CA THR A 679 -28.99 -22.07 -32.81
C THR A 679 -28.79 -21.08 -31.67
N ARG A 680 -28.38 -21.58 -30.49
CA ARG A 680 -28.03 -20.72 -29.34
C ARG A 680 -26.85 -19.82 -29.64
N ALA A 681 -25.80 -20.35 -30.29
CA ALA A 681 -24.63 -19.56 -30.69
C ALA A 681 -25.03 -18.42 -31.67
N MET A 682 -25.96 -18.67 -32.63
CA MET A 682 -26.48 -17.64 -33.53
C MET A 682 -27.22 -16.53 -32.76
N VAL A 683 -28.04 -16.86 -31.77
CA VAL A 683 -28.75 -15.87 -30.94
C VAL A 683 -27.74 -14.97 -30.21
N TYR A 684 -26.67 -15.54 -29.63
CA TYR A 684 -25.67 -14.75 -28.96
C TYR A 684 -24.81 -13.91 -29.91
N ARG A 685 -24.54 -14.39 -31.14
CA ARG A 685 -23.91 -13.58 -32.21
C ARG A 685 -24.75 -12.36 -32.57
N ALA A 686 -26.07 -12.52 -32.67
CA ALA A 686 -27.00 -11.41 -32.93
C ALA A 686 -26.95 -10.37 -31.79
N LYS A 687 -27.03 -10.83 -30.52
CA LYS A 687 -26.93 -9.96 -29.34
C LYS A 687 -25.59 -9.21 -29.26
N LEU A 688 -24.50 -9.88 -29.61
CA LEU A 688 -23.15 -9.25 -29.64
C LEU A 688 -23.10 -8.13 -30.68
N LYS A 689 -23.73 -8.34 -31.85
CA LYS A 689 -23.82 -7.33 -32.91
C LYS A 689 -24.67 -6.14 -32.48
N GLU A 690 -25.82 -6.37 -31.85
CA GLU A 690 -26.71 -5.32 -31.31
C GLU A 690 -26.00 -4.47 -30.27
N ASN A 691 -25.27 -5.11 -29.34
CA ASN A 691 -24.50 -4.40 -28.32
C ASN A 691 -23.42 -3.51 -28.94
N LYS A 692 -22.69 -4.00 -29.98
CA LYS A 692 -21.71 -3.18 -30.70
C LYS A 692 -22.35 -1.98 -31.39
N THR A 693 -23.52 -2.18 -32.06
CA THR A 693 -24.22 -1.10 -32.73
C THR A 693 -24.79 -0.09 -31.72
N ARG A 694 -25.33 -0.56 -30.60
CA ARG A 694 -25.85 0.31 -29.53
C ARG A 694 -24.75 1.16 -28.91
N ASN A 695 -23.59 0.57 -28.64
CA ASN A 695 -22.45 1.31 -28.13
C ASN A 695 -21.96 2.35 -29.16
N GLN A 696 -21.92 2.03 -30.46
CA GLN A 696 -21.57 2.99 -31.50
C GLN A 696 -22.61 4.13 -31.63
N ALA A 697 -23.90 3.83 -31.50
CA ALA A 697 -24.96 4.84 -31.56
C ALA A 697 -24.95 5.80 -30.36
N VAL A 698 -24.64 5.30 -29.17
CA VAL A 698 -24.47 6.15 -27.96
C VAL A 698 -23.27 7.09 -28.13
N PHE A 699 -22.18 6.63 -28.78
CA PHE A 699 -21.02 7.46 -29.07
C PHE A 699 -21.26 8.51 -30.15
N SER A 700 -22.10 8.20 -31.16
CA SER A 700 -22.42 9.17 -32.21
C SER A 700 -23.43 10.23 -31.74
N ALA A 701 -24.26 9.95 -30.75
CA ALA A 701 -25.24 10.87 -30.18
C ALA A 701 -24.68 11.82 -29.08
N GLY A 702 -23.45 11.55 -28.61
CA GLY A 702 -22.77 12.28 -27.51
C GLY A 702 -21.65 13.23 -27.98
N GLN A 703 -21.52 13.50 -29.29
CA GLN A 703 -20.64 14.59 -29.76
C GLN A 703 -21.50 15.83 -30.03
N PRO A 704 -21.26 16.96 -29.30
CA PRO A 704 -21.88 18.23 -29.63
C PRO A 704 -21.26 18.87 -30.88
#